data_47dfb26f9a339f3086039aab4b60b173
#
_entry.id   47dfb26f9a339f3086039aab4b60b173
#
_cell.length_a   1.000
_cell.length_b   1.000
_cell.length_c   1.000
_cell.angle_alpha   90.00
_cell.angle_beta   90.00
_cell.angle_gamma   90.00
#
_symmetry.space_group_name_H-M   'P 1'
#
loop_
_entity.id
_entity.type
_entity.pdbx_description
1 polymer ?
#
loop_
_entity_poly.entity_id
_entity_poly.type
_entity_poly.pdbx_seq_one_letter_code
_entity_poly.pdbx_strand_id
1 'polypeptide(L)'
;MATHKNPIIQMVAISFFMDSPCFKEGARNKINKTGEFYIVLCCGIGPLPKYIYAVSKKRNKMTKAFSMLHPLVKDALEKKGFYSQTLPQERGIPAIVKGRNVVIIARTGSGKTESALLPIFSKILSLKEPKKGIKAIYVAPLRALNRDLLNRLKWWGEELGIDVQVRHGDTTQYERRKQALSPPDILITTPETVQAMLTGRVMRENLKTVRTVVVDEVHELAPDKRGTQLSVGLERIVRLSGEFQRIGLSATVGAPSEIAGFLCGSRPCTIIDATAKTMFDIRVEYPVPEPGDEELANTLSTTPQTAARVRRIKELVDKNESVLAFVNTREMAEALSSRFNLLTEDVDVHHSSLAKTVRIDTEKRFKDQELKCIICTSSMELGIDVGTVSLVIQYMSPRQVSRLIQRVGRSGHRYDETPTGVIIALEGDDILESAVIARRARAHELEAPLVYEEPFDVLAHQLLGLSMDMGDVSRDEAYALVTRAYPYRSLTRERFDAVLELLASLRLIWLEESSYHKSKFALTYYFENLSVIPDVKKYRVVELGSNRSIGVLDEEFVVDRANIGMTFVIKGRAWNVIDVDEGVVFVEEVANIAAAPAWEGELIPVPYDIAQEVTTLRTSISEKGSTIEGREALCSEYALEGAAFDEA
;
A
#
# COMPACT_ATOMS: atom_id res chain seq x y z
N MET A 1 -44.11 24.37 0.34
CA MET A 1 -44.23 22.94 0.59
C MET A 1 -43.26 22.23 -0.33
N ALA A 2 -42.05 21.97 0.16
CA ALA A 2 -41.01 21.28 -0.58
C ALA A 2 -40.76 19.94 0.11
N THR A 3 -41.10 18.85 -0.55
CA THR A 3 -40.91 17.49 -0.07
C THR A 3 -39.53 16.98 -0.53
N HIS A 4 -38.58 16.93 0.41
CA HIS A 4 -37.35 16.17 0.22
C HIS A 4 -37.69 14.67 0.22
N LYS A 5 -37.48 14.00 -0.91
CA LYS A 5 -37.56 12.55 -1.04
C LYS A 5 -36.20 11.93 -0.71
N ASN A 6 -36.10 11.33 0.48
CA ASN A 6 -34.93 10.59 0.91
C ASN A 6 -35.04 9.13 0.40
N PRO A 7 -34.15 8.64 -0.48
CA PRO A 7 -34.24 7.29 -1.07
C PRO A 7 -34.09 6.14 -0.06
N ILE A 8 -33.50 6.37 1.11
CA ILE A 8 -33.32 5.35 2.16
C ILE A 8 -34.66 5.00 2.81
N ILE A 9 -35.55 5.97 2.97
CA ILE A 9 -36.89 5.73 3.54
C ILE A 9 -37.76 4.87 2.59
N GLN A 10 -37.54 4.95 1.27
CA GLN A 10 -38.22 4.12 0.29
C GLN A 10 -37.74 2.66 0.29
N MET A 11 -36.46 2.40 0.55
CA MET A 11 -35.95 1.02 0.63
C MET A 11 -36.39 0.28 1.89
N VAL A 12 -36.44 0.94 3.03
CA VAL A 12 -36.91 0.35 4.30
C VAL A 12 -38.41 0.04 4.23
N ALA A 13 -39.21 0.90 3.58
CA ALA A 13 -40.66 0.64 3.40
C ALA A 13 -40.92 -0.58 2.49
N ILE A 14 -40.10 -0.80 1.45
CA ILE A 14 -40.22 -1.95 0.54
C ILE A 14 -39.86 -3.27 1.24
N SER A 15 -38.81 -3.28 2.08
CA SER A 15 -38.41 -4.47 2.85
C SER A 15 -39.46 -4.90 3.86
N PHE A 16 -40.12 -3.95 4.53
CA PHE A 16 -41.16 -4.25 5.52
C PHE A 16 -42.48 -4.80 4.91
N PHE A 17 -42.76 -4.50 3.63
CA PHE A 17 -43.95 -4.97 2.94
C PHE A 17 -43.78 -6.32 2.24
N MET A 18 -42.57 -6.77 1.97
CA MET A 18 -42.28 -8.04 1.28
C MET A 18 -42.56 -9.29 2.12
N ASP A 19 -42.59 -9.18 3.45
CA ASP A 19 -42.85 -10.29 4.38
C ASP A 19 -44.31 -10.43 4.83
N SER A 20 -45.24 -9.63 4.29
CA SER A 20 -46.66 -9.69 4.62
C SER A 20 -47.42 -10.76 3.82
N PRO A 21 -48.30 -11.56 4.44
CA PRO A 21 -49.08 -12.61 3.75
C PRO A 21 -49.95 -12.12 2.59
N CYS A 22 -50.33 -10.84 2.58
CA CYS A 22 -51.13 -10.23 1.50
C CYS A 22 -50.37 -10.03 0.17
N PHE A 23 -49.06 -10.27 0.15
CA PHE A 23 -48.25 -10.01 -1.05
C PHE A 23 -48.29 -11.14 -2.09
N LYS A 24 -48.78 -12.32 -1.74
CA LYS A 24 -48.71 -13.52 -2.60
C LYS A 24 -49.84 -13.66 -3.63
N GLU A 25 -50.92 -12.88 -3.56
CA GLU A 25 -52.08 -13.12 -4.44
C GLU A 25 -52.33 -12.06 -5.53
N GLY A 26 -51.60 -10.95 -5.62
CA GLY A 26 -51.97 -9.82 -6.47
C GLY A 26 -50.94 -9.30 -7.46
N ALA A 27 -49.77 -9.90 -7.62
CA ALA A 27 -48.73 -9.38 -8.50
C ALA A 27 -48.83 -9.92 -9.92
N ARG A 28 -49.14 -9.06 -10.92
CA ARG A 28 -49.05 -9.41 -12.35
C ARG A 28 -47.88 -8.69 -13.00
N ASN A 29 -46.98 -9.47 -13.60
CA ASN A 29 -45.84 -8.95 -14.39
C ASN A 29 -46.33 -8.53 -15.77
N LYS A 30 -46.11 -7.29 -16.18
CA LYS A 30 -46.34 -6.81 -17.57
C LYS A 30 -45.00 -6.28 -18.14
N ILE A 31 -44.68 -6.70 -19.35
CA ILE A 31 -43.55 -6.21 -20.15
C ILE A 31 -44.14 -5.25 -21.20
N ASN A 32 -43.60 -4.04 -21.32
CA ASN A 32 -43.97 -3.15 -22.41
C ASN A 32 -43.08 -3.40 -23.68
N LYS A 33 -43.46 -2.77 -24.79
CA LYS A 33 -42.73 -2.91 -26.08
C LYS A 33 -41.28 -2.39 -26.06
N THR A 34 -40.84 -1.73 -24.99
CA THR A 34 -39.47 -1.22 -24.78
C THR A 34 -38.63 -2.11 -23.87
N GLY A 35 -39.16 -3.27 -23.38
CA GLY A 35 -38.43 -4.24 -22.54
C GLY A 35 -38.33 -3.85 -21.06
N GLU A 36 -39.15 -2.92 -20.59
CA GLU A 36 -39.20 -2.53 -19.19
C GLU A 36 -40.15 -3.43 -18.40
N PHE A 37 -39.73 -3.90 -17.22
CA PHE A 37 -40.52 -4.70 -16.30
C PHE A 37 -41.29 -3.78 -15.33
N TYR A 38 -42.61 -3.95 -15.25
CA TYR A 38 -43.44 -3.28 -14.28
C TYR A 38 -44.04 -4.32 -13.31
N ILE A 39 -43.90 -4.10 -12.02
CA ILE A 39 -44.66 -4.84 -11.00
C ILE A 39 -45.90 -3.97 -10.64
N VAL A 40 -47.06 -4.41 -11.04
CA VAL A 40 -48.32 -3.74 -10.68
C VAL A 40 -48.84 -4.34 -9.38
N LEU A 41 -48.80 -3.57 -8.30
CA LEU A 41 -49.39 -3.94 -7.02
C LEU A 41 -50.83 -3.43 -6.97
N CYS A 42 -51.78 -4.34 -7.01
CA CYS A 42 -53.19 -4.00 -6.79
C CYS A 42 -53.53 -4.22 -5.30
N CYS A 43 -53.54 -3.18 -4.49
CA CYS A 43 -54.14 -3.23 -3.16
C CYS A 43 -55.62 -2.80 -3.27
N GLY A 44 -56.51 -3.75 -3.13
CA GLY A 44 -57.93 -3.50 -3.14
C GLY A 44 -58.51 -3.53 -1.74
N ILE A 45 -58.62 -2.37 -1.06
CA ILE A 45 -59.60 -2.13 0.03
C ILE A 45 -59.91 -0.61 0.03
N GLY A 46 -61.12 -0.22 -0.50
CA GLY A 46 -61.70 1.10 -0.33
C GLY A 46 -61.45 2.11 -1.49
N PRO A 47 -62.19 3.24 -1.53
CA PRO A 47 -62.20 4.19 -2.64
C PRO A 47 -61.05 5.21 -2.53
N LEU A 48 -59.82 4.78 -2.66
CA LEU A 48 -58.65 5.65 -2.74
C LEU A 48 -57.91 5.44 -4.07
N PRO A 49 -57.23 6.47 -4.62
CA PRO A 49 -56.65 6.42 -5.95
C PRO A 49 -55.59 5.32 -6.05
N LYS A 50 -55.66 4.53 -7.11
CA LYS A 50 -54.67 3.49 -7.45
C LYS A 50 -53.32 4.14 -7.70
N TYR A 51 -52.35 3.99 -6.80
CA TYR A 51 -50.97 4.37 -7.04
C TYR A 51 -50.25 3.24 -7.79
N ILE A 52 -49.85 3.49 -9.01
CA ILE A 52 -48.98 2.61 -9.79
C ILE A 52 -47.54 3.00 -9.47
N TYR A 53 -46.85 2.18 -8.66
CA TYR A 53 -45.43 2.33 -8.48
C TYR A 53 -44.73 1.55 -9.61
N ALA A 54 -44.23 2.29 -10.60
CA ALA A 54 -43.37 1.72 -11.62
C ALA A 54 -41.95 1.65 -11.07
N VAL A 55 -41.50 0.47 -10.65
CA VAL A 55 -40.07 0.20 -10.41
C VAL A 55 -39.45 -0.17 -11.75
N SER A 56 -38.99 0.83 -12.47
CA SER A 56 -38.22 0.63 -13.70
C SER A 56 -36.85 0.07 -13.32
N LYS A 57 -36.65 -1.23 -13.48
CA LYS A 57 -35.31 -1.81 -13.57
C LYS A 57 -34.77 -1.48 -14.96
N LYS A 58 -34.25 -0.25 -15.16
CA LYS A 58 -33.45 0.03 -16.35
C LYS A 58 -32.34 -1.03 -16.37
N ARG A 59 -32.31 -1.90 -17.37
CA ARG A 59 -31.10 -2.63 -17.71
C ARG A 59 -30.04 -1.56 -18.01
N ASN A 60 -29.22 -1.25 -17.03
CA ASN A 60 -28.09 -0.37 -17.22
C ASN A 60 -27.25 -1.02 -18.32
N LYS A 61 -27.20 -0.40 -19.51
CA LYS A 61 -26.33 -0.84 -20.58
C LYS A 61 -24.92 -0.88 -20.02
N MET A 62 -24.27 -2.06 -20.09
CA MET A 62 -22.87 -2.18 -19.70
C MET A 62 -22.05 -1.11 -20.38
N THR A 63 -21.17 -0.49 -19.63
CA THR A 63 -20.28 0.57 -20.11
C THR A 63 -19.30 0.02 -21.15
N LYS A 64 -18.78 0.91 -22.02
CA LYS A 64 -17.99 0.55 -23.20
C LYS A 64 -16.77 -0.34 -22.87
N ALA A 65 -16.07 -0.11 -21.75
CA ALA A 65 -14.91 -0.92 -21.37
C ALA A 65 -15.32 -2.34 -20.95
N PHE A 66 -16.37 -2.50 -20.15
CA PHE A 66 -16.85 -3.82 -19.73
C PHE A 66 -17.39 -4.65 -20.90
N SER A 67 -17.92 -4.00 -21.95
CA SER A 67 -18.40 -4.70 -23.15
C SER A 67 -17.30 -5.45 -23.90
N MET A 68 -16.02 -5.07 -23.71
CA MET A 68 -14.84 -5.72 -24.32
C MET A 68 -14.39 -7.01 -23.60
N LEU A 69 -14.94 -7.29 -22.43
CA LEU A 69 -14.56 -8.45 -21.61
C LEU A 69 -15.25 -9.73 -22.08
N HIS A 70 -14.70 -10.88 -21.66
CA HIS A 70 -15.29 -12.19 -21.94
C HIS A 70 -16.73 -12.28 -21.37
N PRO A 71 -17.68 -12.99 -22.04
CA PRO A 71 -19.06 -13.10 -21.55
C PRO A 71 -19.19 -13.51 -20.09
N LEU A 72 -18.47 -14.57 -19.67
CA LEU A 72 -18.49 -15.02 -18.27
C LEU A 72 -18.03 -13.94 -17.27
N VAL A 73 -17.04 -13.10 -17.65
CA VAL A 73 -16.60 -11.99 -16.79
C VAL A 73 -17.68 -10.91 -16.71
N LYS A 74 -18.42 -10.66 -17.79
CA LYS A 74 -19.57 -9.74 -17.78
C LYS A 74 -20.70 -10.23 -16.88
N ASP A 75 -21.02 -11.52 -16.98
CA ASP A 75 -22.05 -12.13 -16.13
C ASP A 75 -21.64 -12.06 -14.63
N ALA A 76 -20.36 -12.30 -14.33
CA ALA A 76 -19.81 -12.17 -12.98
C ALA A 76 -19.85 -10.72 -12.46
N LEU A 77 -19.59 -9.71 -13.31
CA LEU A 77 -19.74 -8.30 -12.96
C LEU A 77 -21.19 -7.95 -12.62
N GLU A 78 -22.16 -8.43 -13.39
CA GLU A 78 -23.59 -8.24 -13.11
C GLU A 78 -24.02 -8.88 -11.77
N LYS A 79 -23.55 -10.11 -11.50
CA LYS A 79 -23.80 -10.81 -10.22
C LYS A 79 -23.24 -10.04 -9.03
N LYS A 80 -22.08 -9.39 -9.19
CA LYS A 80 -21.43 -8.57 -8.15
C LYS A 80 -22.02 -7.15 -8.04
N GLY A 81 -22.95 -6.78 -8.93
CA GLY A 81 -23.57 -5.47 -8.94
C GLY A 81 -22.72 -4.35 -9.55
N PHE A 82 -21.67 -4.69 -10.31
CA PHE A 82 -20.81 -3.72 -10.98
C PHE A 82 -21.35 -3.36 -12.36
N TYR A 83 -22.16 -2.32 -12.43
CA TYR A 83 -22.79 -1.86 -13.68
C TYR A 83 -22.07 -0.68 -14.34
N SER A 84 -21.34 0.10 -13.57
CA SER A 84 -20.56 1.26 -14.03
C SER A 84 -19.07 1.05 -13.82
N GLN A 85 -18.28 1.51 -14.78
CA GLN A 85 -16.83 1.49 -14.70
C GLN A 85 -16.29 2.73 -13.99
N THR A 86 -15.19 2.58 -13.28
CA THR A 86 -14.41 3.70 -12.75
C THR A 86 -13.48 4.26 -13.84
N LEU A 87 -12.92 5.45 -13.63
CA LEU A 87 -12.01 6.08 -14.60
C LEU A 87 -10.78 5.20 -14.94
N PRO A 88 -10.09 4.56 -13.96
CA PRO A 88 -9.03 3.59 -14.25
C PRO A 88 -9.51 2.41 -15.10
N GLN A 89 -10.71 1.90 -14.86
CA GLN A 89 -11.30 0.80 -15.62
C GLN A 89 -11.66 1.22 -17.05
N GLU A 90 -12.24 2.41 -17.21
CA GLU A 90 -12.60 2.97 -18.50
C GLU A 90 -11.41 3.10 -19.44
N ARG A 91 -10.29 3.62 -18.92
CA ARG A 91 -9.07 3.89 -19.68
C ARG A 91 -8.15 2.67 -19.76
N GLY A 92 -8.04 1.88 -18.66
CA GLY A 92 -7.12 0.75 -18.52
C GLY A 92 -7.56 -0.50 -19.28
N ILE A 93 -8.82 -0.93 -19.10
CA ILE A 93 -9.32 -2.18 -19.70
C ILE A 93 -9.09 -2.22 -21.22
N PRO A 94 -9.45 -1.19 -22.00
CA PRO A 94 -9.24 -1.23 -23.45
C PRO A 94 -7.77 -1.37 -23.88
N ALA A 95 -6.84 -0.75 -23.15
CA ALA A 95 -5.42 -0.84 -23.45
C ALA A 95 -4.86 -2.24 -23.13
N ILE A 96 -5.28 -2.82 -21.99
CA ILE A 96 -4.84 -4.16 -21.55
C ILE A 96 -5.41 -5.24 -22.46
N VAL A 97 -6.69 -5.15 -22.85
CA VAL A 97 -7.31 -6.10 -23.81
C VAL A 97 -6.57 -6.12 -25.14
N LYS A 98 -6.09 -4.96 -25.61
CA LYS A 98 -5.27 -4.83 -26.84
C LYS A 98 -3.84 -5.37 -26.69
N GLY A 99 -3.45 -5.88 -25.53
CA GLY A 99 -2.11 -6.45 -25.28
C GLY A 99 -1.01 -5.42 -25.05
N ARG A 100 -1.33 -4.14 -24.84
CA ARG A 100 -0.31 -3.10 -24.57
C ARG A 100 0.26 -3.25 -23.16
N ASN A 101 1.54 -2.96 -23.00
CA ASN A 101 2.09 -2.70 -21.66
C ASN A 101 1.51 -1.38 -21.16
N VAL A 102 1.11 -1.35 -19.88
CA VAL A 102 0.46 -0.18 -19.30
C VAL A 102 0.95 0.10 -17.89
N VAL A 103 0.98 1.38 -17.52
CA VAL A 103 1.03 1.84 -16.12
C VAL A 103 -0.25 2.61 -15.86
N ILE A 104 -1.02 2.17 -14.86
CA ILE A 104 -2.25 2.83 -14.43
C ILE A 104 -1.95 3.59 -13.14
N ILE A 105 -2.09 4.91 -13.20
CA ILE A 105 -1.88 5.83 -12.10
C ILE A 105 -3.25 6.30 -11.61
N ALA A 106 -3.59 5.98 -10.36
CA ALA A 106 -4.85 6.39 -9.75
C ALA A 106 -4.80 6.22 -8.24
N ARG A 107 -5.72 6.89 -7.52
CA ARG A 107 -5.86 6.77 -6.06
C ARG A 107 -6.11 5.33 -5.60
N THR A 108 -5.74 5.04 -4.36
CA THR A 108 -6.16 3.80 -3.67
C THR A 108 -7.69 3.74 -3.61
N GLY A 109 -8.28 2.55 -3.75
CA GLY A 109 -9.74 2.37 -3.76
C GLY A 109 -10.46 2.77 -5.06
N SER A 110 -9.76 3.30 -6.08
CA SER A 110 -10.36 3.71 -7.36
C SER A 110 -10.69 2.57 -8.33
N GLY A 111 -10.43 1.31 -7.98
CA GLY A 111 -10.64 0.15 -8.85
C GLY A 111 -9.49 -0.16 -9.80
N LYS A 112 -8.24 0.25 -9.47
CA LYS A 112 -7.02 -0.09 -10.22
C LYS A 112 -6.84 -1.61 -10.39
N THR A 113 -7.02 -2.36 -9.30
CA THR A 113 -6.84 -3.82 -9.28
C THR A 113 -7.78 -4.51 -10.26
N GLU A 114 -9.06 -4.15 -10.26
CA GLU A 114 -10.05 -4.67 -11.19
C GLU A 114 -9.74 -4.24 -12.64
N SER A 115 -9.16 -3.05 -12.86
CA SER A 115 -8.74 -2.60 -14.19
C SER A 115 -7.72 -3.54 -14.83
N ALA A 116 -6.82 -4.14 -14.03
CA ALA A 116 -5.83 -5.12 -14.46
C ALA A 116 -6.42 -6.53 -14.56
N LEU A 117 -7.12 -6.98 -13.53
CA LEU A 117 -7.52 -8.39 -13.38
C LEU A 117 -8.68 -8.80 -14.27
N LEU A 118 -9.69 -7.94 -14.49
CA LEU A 118 -10.82 -8.27 -15.36
C LEU A 118 -10.39 -8.61 -16.81
N PRO A 119 -9.48 -7.84 -17.45
CA PRO A 119 -8.92 -8.25 -18.74
C PRO A 119 -8.07 -9.52 -18.68
N ILE A 120 -7.34 -9.77 -17.59
CA ILE A 120 -6.53 -10.98 -17.41
C ILE A 120 -7.45 -12.20 -17.32
N PHE A 121 -8.51 -12.16 -16.52
CA PHE A 121 -9.53 -13.21 -16.47
C PHE A 121 -10.10 -13.48 -17.87
N SER A 122 -10.47 -12.42 -18.60
CA SER A 122 -10.97 -12.54 -19.97
C SER A 122 -9.98 -13.23 -20.91
N LYS A 123 -8.69 -12.91 -20.80
CA LYS A 123 -7.63 -13.54 -21.60
C LYS A 123 -7.46 -15.02 -21.27
N ILE A 124 -7.46 -15.38 -19.97
CA ILE A 124 -7.32 -16.77 -19.51
C ILE A 124 -8.50 -17.60 -20.04
N LEU A 125 -9.74 -17.10 -19.90
CA LEU A 125 -10.95 -17.78 -20.38
C LEU A 125 -11.01 -17.90 -21.91
N SER A 126 -10.29 -17.04 -22.64
CA SER A 126 -10.23 -17.07 -24.10
C SER A 126 -9.19 -18.05 -24.66
N LEU A 127 -8.37 -18.70 -23.82
CA LEU A 127 -7.38 -19.68 -24.26
C LEU A 127 -8.07 -20.95 -24.74
N LYS A 128 -7.88 -21.31 -26.02
CA LYS A 128 -8.49 -22.52 -26.62
C LYS A 128 -7.96 -23.83 -26.02
N GLU A 129 -6.66 -23.88 -25.73
CA GLU A 129 -5.97 -25.03 -25.12
C GLU A 129 -5.01 -24.53 -24.05
N PRO A 130 -5.46 -24.38 -22.79
CA PRO A 130 -4.60 -23.86 -21.75
C PRO A 130 -3.55 -24.92 -21.37
N LYS A 131 -2.28 -24.67 -21.75
CA LYS A 131 -1.16 -25.49 -21.26
C LYS A 131 -1.11 -25.40 -19.75
N LYS A 132 -0.77 -26.51 -19.08
CA LYS A 132 -0.53 -26.53 -17.64
C LYS A 132 0.61 -25.57 -17.30
N GLY A 133 0.42 -24.70 -16.31
CA GLY A 133 1.41 -23.70 -15.90
C GLY A 133 0.76 -22.39 -15.49
N ILE A 134 1.56 -21.45 -15.00
CA ILE A 134 1.12 -20.12 -14.53
C ILE A 134 0.91 -19.20 -15.75
N LYS A 135 -0.30 -18.63 -15.91
CA LYS A 135 -0.65 -17.72 -17.00
C LYS A 135 -0.39 -16.26 -16.65
N ALA A 136 -0.62 -15.91 -15.38
CA ALA A 136 -0.36 -14.55 -14.89
C ALA A 136 0.33 -14.57 -13.53
N ILE A 137 1.23 -13.61 -13.33
CA ILE A 137 1.87 -13.34 -12.03
C ILE A 137 1.39 -11.98 -11.57
N TYR A 138 0.98 -11.89 -10.31
CA TYR A 138 0.65 -10.63 -9.64
C TYR A 138 1.67 -10.41 -8.52
N VAL A 139 2.51 -9.39 -8.68
CA VAL A 139 3.56 -9.06 -7.71
C VAL A 139 3.09 -7.88 -6.87
N ALA A 140 3.02 -8.06 -5.55
CA ALA A 140 2.75 -6.98 -4.60
C ALA A 140 3.92 -6.84 -3.61
N PRO A 141 4.25 -5.60 -3.17
CA PRO A 141 5.43 -5.35 -2.35
C PRO A 141 5.33 -5.96 -0.94
N LEU A 142 4.13 -6.10 -0.39
CA LEU A 142 3.90 -6.54 0.99
C LEU A 142 3.08 -7.83 1.07
N ARG A 143 3.44 -8.71 2.03
CA ARG A 143 2.71 -9.97 2.30
C ARG A 143 1.28 -9.76 2.78
N ALA A 144 1.02 -8.66 3.51
CA ALA A 144 -0.32 -8.30 3.98
C ALA A 144 -1.26 -8.02 2.80
N LEU A 145 -0.82 -7.24 1.81
CA LEU A 145 -1.56 -6.96 0.58
C LEU A 145 -1.89 -8.24 -0.20
N ASN A 146 -0.99 -9.20 -0.25
CA ASN A 146 -1.21 -10.48 -0.95
C ASN A 146 -2.37 -11.28 -0.36
N ARG A 147 -2.58 -11.23 0.96
CA ARG A 147 -3.68 -11.93 1.63
C ARG A 147 -5.03 -11.27 1.41
N ASP A 148 -5.06 -9.93 1.52
CA ASP A 148 -6.29 -9.17 1.24
C ASP A 148 -6.70 -9.35 -0.21
N LEU A 149 -5.76 -9.21 -1.14
CA LEU A 149 -5.99 -9.44 -2.55
C LEU A 149 -6.51 -10.86 -2.82
N LEU A 150 -5.91 -11.90 -2.21
CA LEU A 150 -6.40 -13.26 -2.36
C LEU A 150 -7.86 -13.40 -1.91
N ASN A 151 -8.22 -12.82 -0.75
CA ASN A 151 -9.60 -12.88 -0.26
C ASN A 151 -10.58 -12.20 -1.23
N ARG A 152 -10.20 -11.06 -1.81
CA ARG A 152 -10.98 -10.37 -2.84
C ARG A 152 -11.10 -11.19 -4.13
N LEU A 153 -10.04 -11.91 -4.51
CA LEU A 153 -9.98 -12.68 -5.75
C LEU A 153 -10.58 -14.09 -5.66
N LYS A 154 -10.72 -14.66 -4.46
CA LYS A 154 -11.34 -15.98 -4.26
C LYS A 154 -12.70 -16.08 -4.95
N TRP A 155 -13.56 -15.10 -4.70
CA TRP A 155 -14.89 -15.08 -5.32
C TRP A 155 -14.82 -15.06 -6.85
N TRP A 156 -13.92 -14.25 -7.44
CA TRP A 156 -13.74 -14.21 -8.90
C TRP A 156 -13.21 -15.55 -9.44
N GLY A 157 -12.26 -16.16 -8.75
CA GLY A 157 -11.70 -17.45 -9.12
C GLY A 157 -12.76 -18.55 -9.12
N GLU A 158 -13.56 -18.63 -8.06
CA GLU A 158 -14.65 -19.61 -7.93
C GLU A 158 -15.74 -19.39 -8.99
N GLU A 159 -16.17 -18.15 -9.21
CA GLU A 159 -17.22 -17.81 -10.18
C GLU A 159 -16.78 -18.06 -11.63
N LEU A 160 -15.49 -17.85 -11.96
CA LEU A 160 -14.97 -17.97 -13.30
C LEU A 160 -14.25 -19.30 -13.58
N GLY A 161 -14.10 -20.17 -12.58
CA GLY A 161 -13.35 -21.42 -12.69
C GLY A 161 -11.84 -21.21 -12.93
N ILE A 162 -11.26 -20.12 -12.39
CA ILE A 162 -9.85 -19.76 -12.51
C ILE A 162 -9.15 -20.01 -11.17
N ASP A 163 -8.09 -20.82 -11.16
CA ASP A 163 -7.33 -21.10 -9.94
C ASP A 163 -6.39 -19.91 -9.61
N VAL A 164 -6.63 -19.29 -8.45
CA VAL A 164 -5.85 -18.16 -7.92
C VAL A 164 -5.22 -18.57 -6.59
N GLN A 165 -3.91 -18.54 -6.51
CA GLN A 165 -3.18 -18.91 -5.29
C GLN A 165 -2.14 -17.84 -4.92
N VAL A 166 -1.73 -17.84 -3.63
CA VAL A 166 -0.68 -16.97 -3.09
C VAL A 166 0.56 -17.79 -2.76
N ARG A 167 1.75 -17.22 -3.08
CA ARG A 167 3.04 -17.74 -2.68
C ARG A 167 3.93 -16.61 -2.18
N HIS A 168 4.32 -16.68 -0.92
CA HIS A 168 5.23 -15.73 -0.25
C HIS A 168 6.08 -16.45 0.81
N GLY A 169 6.89 -15.71 1.57
CA GLY A 169 7.78 -16.29 2.58
C GLY A 169 7.08 -17.22 3.58
N ASP A 170 5.84 -16.89 3.99
CA ASP A 170 5.07 -17.65 4.98
C ASP A 170 4.33 -18.88 4.39
N THR A 171 4.37 -19.10 3.06
CA THR A 171 3.75 -20.28 2.42
C THR A 171 4.50 -21.53 2.83
N THR A 172 3.78 -22.54 3.33
CA THR A 172 4.36 -23.77 3.84
C THR A 172 5.06 -24.59 2.75
N GLN A 173 5.99 -25.46 3.13
CA GLN A 173 6.69 -26.36 2.21
C GLN A 173 5.70 -27.29 1.45
N TYR A 174 4.66 -27.76 2.15
CA TYR A 174 3.61 -28.56 1.54
C TYR A 174 2.86 -27.82 0.44
N GLU A 175 2.41 -26.60 0.71
CA GLU A 175 1.73 -25.74 -0.26
C GLU A 175 2.64 -25.40 -1.45
N ARG A 176 3.92 -25.06 -1.18
CA ARG A 176 4.91 -24.80 -2.24
C ARG A 176 5.08 -26.00 -3.17
N ARG A 177 5.13 -27.23 -2.62
CA ARG A 177 5.23 -28.45 -3.39
C ARG A 177 3.95 -28.71 -4.21
N LYS A 178 2.78 -28.51 -3.61
CA LYS A 178 1.48 -28.62 -4.29
C LYS A 178 1.40 -27.66 -5.48
N GLN A 179 1.76 -26.38 -5.29
CA GLN A 179 1.79 -25.37 -6.35
C GLN A 179 2.77 -25.70 -7.48
N ALA A 180 3.90 -26.32 -7.17
CA ALA A 180 4.86 -26.74 -8.18
C ALA A 180 4.30 -27.87 -9.06
N LEU A 181 3.60 -28.86 -8.47
CA LEU A 181 3.03 -30.02 -9.16
C LEU A 181 1.70 -29.69 -9.85
N SER A 182 0.89 -28.82 -9.26
CA SER A 182 -0.38 -28.33 -9.79
C SER A 182 -0.38 -26.78 -9.74
N PRO A 183 0.24 -26.14 -10.76
CA PRO A 183 0.37 -24.70 -10.78
C PRO A 183 -0.98 -24.01 -10.98
N PRO A 184 -1.25 -22.88 -10.27
CA PRO A 184 -2.44 -22.09 -10.47
C PRO A 184 -2.41 -21.34 -11.81
N ASP A 185 -3.55 -20.83 -12.24
CA ASP A 185 -3.63 -19.95 -13.40
C ASP A 185 -3.04 -18.57 -13.10
N ILE A 186 -3.33 -18.05 -11.90
CA ILE A 186 -2.81 -16.76 -11.41
C ILE A 186 -2.08 -17.00 -10.09
N LEU A 187 -0.83 -16.56 -10.04
CA LEU A 187 -0.02 -16.61 -8.83
C LEU A 187 0.24 -15.21 -8.29
N ILE A 188 -0.24 -14.95 -7.06
CA ILE A 188 0.05 -13.73 -6.32
C ILE A 188 1.33 -13.95 -5.50
N THR A 189 2.29 -13.02 -5.55
CA THR A 189 3.61 -13.23 -4.97
C THR A 189 4.31 -11.93 -4.56
N THR A 190 5.51 -12.04 -3.97
CA THR A 190 6.40 -10.91 -3.66
C THR A 190 7.66 -10.93 -4.54
N PRO A 191 8.40 -9.81 -4.66
CA PRO A 191 9.64 -9.73 -5.45
C PRO A 191 10.64 -10.83 -5.10
N GLU A 192 10.88 -11.10 -3.82
CA GLU A 192 11.83 -12.10 -3.34
C GLU A 192 11.39 -13.52 -3.72
N THR A 193 10.10 -13.77 -3.66
CA THR A 193 9.57 -15.10 -4.02
C THR A 193 9.72 -15.38 -5.52
N VAL A 194 9.64 -14.34 -6.37
CA VAL A 194 9.95 -14.47 -7.80
C VAL A 194 11.38 -14.98 -7.99
N GLN A 195 12.34 -14.45 -7.24
CA GLN A 195 13.75 -14.89 -7.30
C GLN A 195 13.90 -16.37 -6.91
N ALA A 196 13.24 -16.78 -5.81
CA ALA A 196 13.26 -18.19 -5.38
C ALA A 196 12.60 -19.12 -6.40
N MET A 197 11.54 -18.68 -7.09
CA MET A 197 10.88 -19.48 -8.13
C MET A 197 11.77 -19.72 -9.36
N LEU A 198 12.56 -18.71 -9.74
CA LEU A 198 13.45 -18.78 -10.89
C LEU A 198 14.55 -19.84 -10.73
N THR A 199 15.01 -20.15 -9.51
CA THR A 199 16.03 -21.18 -9.26
C THR A 199 15.48 -22.60 -9.26
N GLY A 200 14.16 -22.78 -9.08
CA GLY A 200 13.52 -24.10 -8.99
C GLY A 200 13.20 -24.71 -10.35
N ARG A 201 13.74 -25.89 -10.68
CA ARG A 201 13.54 -26.54 -12.00
C ARG A 201 12.05 -26.69 -12.38
N VAL A 202 11.21 -27.21 -11.48
CA VAL A 202 9.77 -27.42 -11.74
C VAL A 202 9.04 -26.08 -11.88
N MET A 203 9.38 -25.09 -11.05
CA MET A 203 8.77 -23.78 -11.14
C MET A 203 9.14 -23.04 -12.43
N ARG A 204 10.38 -23.19 -12.92
CA ARG A 204 10.77 -22.63 -14.23
C ARG A 204 9.93 -23.18 -15.36
N GLU A 205 9.62 -24.49 -15.37
CA GLU A 205 8.72 -25.07 -16.37
C GLU A 205 7.32 -24.44 -16.29
N ASN A 206 6.80 -24.21 -15.08
CA ASN A 206 5.50 -23.56 -14.89
C ASN A 206 5.49 -22.09 -15.28
N LEU A 207 6.65 -21.40 -15.23
CA LEU A 207 6.80 -20.01 -15.64
C LEU A 207 6.86 -19.83 -17.17
N LYS A 208 7.15 -20.89 -17.95
CA LYS A 208 7.16 -20.82 -19.43
C LYS A 208 5.81 -20.43 -20.05
N THR A 209 4.73 -20.56 -19.31
CA THR A 209 3.38 -20.25 -19.76
C THR A 209 2.89 -18.86 -19.38
N VAL A 210 3.72 -18.05 -18.72
CA VAL A 210 3.40 -16.69 -18.32
C VAL A 210 3.13 -15.81 -19.56
N ARG A 211 2.00 -15.10 -19.54
CA ARG A 211 1.57 -14.18 -20.59
C ARG A 211 1.34 -12.75 -20.11
N THR A 212 1.19 -12.60 -18.78
CA THR A 212 0.95 -11.28 -18.17
C THR A 212 1.62 -11.23 -16.79
N VAL A 213 2.26 -10.11 -16.50
CA VAL A 213 2.76 -9.80 -15.15
C VAL A 213 2.16 -8.47 -14.73
N VAL A 214 1.53 -8.47 -13.55
CA VAL A 214 1.07 -7.26 -12.86
C VAL A 214 2.06 -6.94 -11.75
N VAL A 215 2.49 -5.70 -11.67
CA VAL A 215 3.29 -5.17 -10.56
C VAL A 215 2.45 -4.12 -9.85
N ASP A 216 2.01 -4.44 -8.64
CA ASP A 216 1.22 -3.53 -7.82
C ASP A 216 2.12 -2.61 -6.99
N GLU A 217 1.61 -1.41 -6.69
CA GLU A 217 2.33 -0.34 -6.00
C GLU A 217 3.75 -0.17 -6.57
N VAL A 218 3.85 -0.13 -7.91
CA VAL A 218 5.14 -0.12 -8.63
C VAL A 218 6.02 1.06 -8.23
N HIS A 219 5.44 2.16 -7.79
CA HIS A 219 6.14 3.35 -7.29
C HIS A 219 6.90 3.11 -5.97
N GLU A 220 6.45 2.16 -5.15
CA GLU A 220 7.15 1.74 -3.92
C GLU A 220 8.35 0.82 -4.22
N LEU A 221 8.31 0.14 -5.36
CA LEU A 221 9.40 -0.76 -5.77
C LEU A 221 10.49 -0.03 -6.55
N ALA A 222 10.16 1.01 -7.30
CA ALA A 222 11.13 1.70 -8.14
C ALA A 222 12.32 2.29 -7.37
N PRO A 223 12.13 2.92 -6.17
CA PRO A 223 13.23 3.46 -5.37
C PRO A 223 13.95 2.43 -4.48
N ASP A 224 13.56 1.15 -4.53
CA ASP A 224 14.07 0.10 -3.65
C ASP A 224 14.92 -0.92 -4.43
N LYS A 225 15.96 -1.45 -3.78
CA LYS A 225 16.76 -2.57 -4.30
C LYS A 225 15.94 -3.81 -4.62
N ARG A 226 14.83 -4.05 -3.88
CA ARG A 226 13.85 -5.11 -4.16
C ARG A 226 13.20 -4.96 -5.54
N GLY A 227 12.92 -3.72 -5.91
CA GLY A 227 12.40 -3.41 -7.23
C GLY A 227 13.44 -3.61 -8.33
N THR A 228 14.68 -3.21 -8.10
CA THR A 228 15.78 -3.50 -9.02
C THR A 228 15.95 -5.00 -9.22
N GLN A 229 15.91 -5.77 -8.14
CA GLN A 229 15.95 -7.24 -8.18
C GLN A 229 14.77 -7.81 -9.00
N LEU A 230 13.57 -7.28 -8.81
CA LEU A 230 12.38 -7.67 -9.59
C LEU A 230 12.56 -7.31 -11.06
N SER A 231 13.06 -6.12 -11.39
CA SER A 231 13.24 -5.67 -12.77
C SER A 231 14.13 -6.63 -13.58
N VAL A 232 15.27 -7.08 -13.02
CA VAL A 232 16.12 -8.11 -13.63
C VAL A 232 15.41 -9.48 -13.63
N GLY A 233 14.71 -9.82 -12.55
CA GLY A 233 13.89 -11.03 -12.47
C GLY A 233 12.85 -11.15 -13.57
N LEU A 234 12.23 -10.03 -13.98
CA LEU A 234 11.29 -9.98 -15.10
C LEU A 234 12.00 -10.28 -16.44
N GLU A 235 13.23 -9.82 -16.65
CA GLU A 235 14.01 -10.16 -17.85
C GLU A 235 14.39 -11.66 -17.85
N ARG A 236 14.68 -12.25 -16.69
CA ARG A 236 14.89 -13.70 -16.55
C ARG A 236 13.63 -14.50 -16.88
N ILE A 237 12.42 -13.99 -16.50
CA ILE A 237 11.15 -14.62 -16.91
C ILE A 237 10.95 -14.49 -18.41
N VAL A 238 11.25 -13.33 -19.03
CA VAL A 238 11.18 -13.17 -20.50
C VAL A 238 12.02 -14.22 -21.22
N ARG A 239 13.20 -14.52 -20.72
CA ARG A 239 14.05 -15.58 -21.27
C ARG A 239 13.38 -16.97 -21.25
N LEU A 240 12.54 -17.25 -20.23
CA LEU A 240 11.84 -18.54 -20.09
C LEU A 240 10.54 -18.61 -20.91
N SER A 241 9.73 -17.55 -20.86
CA SER A 241 8.37 -17.55 -21.41
C SER A 241 8.23 -16.85 -22.76
N GLY A 242 9.27 -16.14 -23.21
CA GLY A 242 9.16 -15.11 -24.25
C GLY A 242 8.55 -13.82 -23.69
N GLU A 243 8.28 -12.86 -24.57
CA GLU A 243 7.70 -11.57 -24.17
C GLU A 243 6.28 -11.76 -23.62
N PHE A 244 5.97 -11.03 -22.56
CA PHE A 244 4.68 -10.99 -21.92
C PHE A 244 4.22 -9.56 -21.69
N GLN A 245 2.94 -9.38 -21.46
CA GLN A 245 2.36 -8.08 -21.16
C GLN A 245 2.69 -7.67 -19.72
N ARG A 246 3.17 -6.43 -19.55
CA ARG A 246 3.48 -5.82 -18.25
C ARG A 246 2.41 -4.81 -17.89
N ILE A 247 1.89 -4.90 -16.68
CA ILE A 247 0.86 -4.01 -16.16
C ILE A 247 1.35 -3.49 -14.80
N GLY A 248 1.57 -2.18 -14.69
CA GLY A 248 1.90 -1.50 -13.45
C GLY A 248 0.68 -0.82 -12.86
N LEU A 249 0.49 -0.98 -11.56
CA LEU A 249 -0.48 -0.22 -10.78
C LEU A 249 0.28 0.70 -9.84
N SER A 250 -0.04 1.99 -9.87
CA SER A 250 0.65 3.00 -9.10
C SER A 250 -0.33 3.95 -8.42
N ALA A 251 0.07 4.48 -7.26
CA ALA A 251 -0.51 5.72 -6.75
C ALA A 251 -0.07 6.90 -7.63
N THR A 252 -0.52 8.09 -7.30
CA THR A 252 -0.11 9.32 -7.96
C THR A 252 1.39 9.57 -7.75
N VAL A 253 2.12 9.89 -8.81
CA VAL A 253 3.58 10.12 -8.81
C VAL A 253 3.93 11.32 -9.69
N GLY A 254 5.03 12.00 -9.37
CA GLY A 254 5.45 13.21 -10.08
C GLY A 254 6.03 12.98 -11.47
N ALA A 255 6.66 11.82 -11.72
CA ALA A 255 7.24 11.47 -13.03
C ALA A 255 6.78 10.06 -13.49
N PRO A 256 5.59 9.96 -14.09
CA PRO A 256 5.04 8.69 -14.57
C PRO A 256 5.92 7.96 -15.60
N SER A 257 6.72 8.68 -16.37
CA SER A 257 7.67 8.13 -17.34
C SER A 257 8.75 7.25 -16.70
N GLU A 258 9.25 7.65 -15.52
CA GLU A 258 10.25 6.87 -14.77
C GLU A 258 9.67 5.53 -14.32
N ILE A 259 8.43 5.53 -13.83
CA ILE A 259 7.73 4.30 -13.45
C ILE A 259 7.46 3.40 -14.67
N ALA A 260 7.10 3.99 -15.80
CA ALA A 260 6.91 3.25 -17.05
C ALA A 260 8.22 2.65 -17.56
N GLY A 261 9.32 3.40 -17.50
CA GLY A 261 10.67 2.93 -17.80
C GLY A 261 11.08 1.77 -16.87
N PHE A 262 10.94 1.96 -15.57
CA PHE A 262 11.25 0.93 -14.57
C PHE A 262 10.53 -0.39 -14.83
N LEU A 263 9.22 -0.35 -15.15
CA LEU A 263 8.43 -1.54 -15.39
C LEU A 263 8.76 -2.22 -16.73
N CYS A 264 8.94 -1.43 -17.79
CA CYS A 264 8.96 -1.93 -19.15
C CYS A 264 10.36 -1.98 -19.77
N GLY A 265 11.36 -1.31 -19.18
CA GLY A 265 12.66 -1.11 -19.82
C GLY A 265 12.49 -0.28 -21.10
N SER A 266 13.11 -0.71 -22.19
CA SER A 266 13.02 -0.06 -23.50
C SER A 266 11.72 -0.38 -24.29
N ARG A 267 10.81 -1.19 -23.73
CA ARG A 267 9.57 -1.59 -24.40
C ARG A 267 8.54 -0.45 -24.39
N PRO A 268 7.71 -0.32 -25.44
CA PRO A 268 6.60 0.64 -25.45
C PRO A 268 5.68 0.42 -24.23
N CYS A 269 5.36 1.49 -23.52
CA CYS A 269 4.45 1.49 -22.39
C CYS A 269 3.41 2.62 -22.52
N THR A 270 2.14 2.30 -22.28
CA THR A 270 1.07 3.30 -22.27
C THR A 270 0.83 3.75 -20.83
N ILE A 271 1.05 5.02 -20.56
CA ILE A 271 0.76 5.64 -19.27
C ILE A 271 -0.71 6.05 -19.26
N ILE A 272 -1.44 5.58 -18.28
CA ILE A 272 -2.86 5.87 -18.08
C ILE A 272 -2.98 6.63 -16.76
N ASP A 273 -2.98 7.94 -16.87
CA ASP A 273 -3.28 8.80 -15.72
C ASP A 273 -4.81 8.86 -15.54
N ALA A 274 -5.28 8.25 -14.48
CA ALA A 274 -6.67 8.24 -14.05
C ALA A 274 -6.83 8.91 -12.67
N THR A 275 -5.91 9.81 -12.34
CA THR A 275 -6.04 10.67 -11.17
C THR A 275 -7.18 11.66 -11.42
N ALA A 276 -8.25 11.57 -10.65
CA ALA A 276 -9.20 12.66 -10.57
C ALA A 276 -8.51 13.83 -9.85
N LYS A 277 -8.71 15.05 -10.30
CA LYS A 277 -8.29 16.25 -9.54
C LYS A 277 -9.08 16.26 -8.23
N THR A 278 -8.52 15.61 -7.22
CA THR A 278 -9.09 15.59 -5.88
C THR A 278 -8.59 16.81 -5.14
N MET A 279 -9.49 17.61 -4.65
CA MET A 279 -9.13 18.67 -3.72
C MET A 279 -8.79 18.03 -2.38
N PHE A 280 -7.69 18.42 -1.77
CA PHE A 280 -7.30 18.02 -0.42
C PHE A 280 -7.55 19.20 0.53
N ASP A 281 -8.25 18.96 1.63
CA ASP A 281 -8.32 19.90 2.75
C ASP A 281 -7.19 19.55 3.73
N ILE A 282 -6.06 20.24 3.59
CA ILE A 282 -4.86 20.02 4.41
C ILE A 282 -4.55 21.32 5.14
N ARG A 283 -4.29 21.20 6.45
CA ARG A 283 -3.91 22.34 7.33
C ARG A 283 -2.64 22.00 8.07
N VAL A 284 -1.85 23.03 8.36
CA VAL A 284 -0.65 22.96 9.20
C VAL A 284 -0.92 23.73 10.47
N GLU A 285 -0.91 23.03 11.60
CA GLU A 285 -1.17 23.58 12.92
C GLU A 285 0.08 23.48 13.80
N TYR A 286 0.34 24.51 14.58
CA TYR A 286 1.33 24.54 15.64
C TYR A 286 0.63 24.81 16.98
N PRO A 287 0.34 23.77 17.77
CA PRO A 287 -0.32 23.91 19.06
C PRO A 287 0.58 24.62 20.07
N VAL A 288 0.18 25.80 20.51
CA VAL A 288 0.87 26.59 21.53
C VAL A 288 0.40 26.12 22.92
N PRO A 289 1.30 26.05 23.92
CA PRO A 289 0.90 25.74 25.30
C PRO A 289 -0.14 26.73 25.85
N GLU A 290 -1.16 26.17 26.50
CA GLU A 290 -2.23 26.90 27.18
C GLU A 290 -2.20 26.66 28.69
N PRO A 291 -2.89 27.50 29.50
CA PRO A 291 -3.08 27.23 30.91
C PRO A 291 -3.71 25.83 31.11
N GLY A 292 -3.04 24.97 31.87
CA GLY A 292 -3.42 23.55 32.04
C GLY A 292 -2.50 22.57 31.33
N ASP A 293 -1.76 22.97 30.31
CA ASP A 293 -0.79 22.10 29.65
C ASP A 293 0.43 21.80 30.53
N GLU A 294 0.73 22.62 31.55
CA GLU A 294 1.74 22.30 32.56
C GLU A 294 1.31 21.11 33.44
N GLU A 295 0.05 21.05 33.87
CA GLU A 295 -0.49 19.94 34.65
C GLU A 295 -0.57 18.68 33.80
N LEU A 296 -1.01 18.81 32.55
CA LEU A 296 -1.03 17.73 31.57
C LEU A 296 0.40 17.22 31.28
N ALA A 297 1.38 18.12 31.16
CA ALA A 297 2.79 17.77 30.96
C ALA A 297 3.35 16.92 32.12
N ASN A 298 3.02 17.30 33.36
CA ASN A 298 3.39 16.52 34.53
C ASN A 298 2.75 15.12 34.51
N THR A 299 1.47 15.03 34.17
CA THR A 299 0.75 13.75 34.05
C THR A 299 1.36 12.85 32.97
N LEU A 300 1.74 13.44 31.82
CA LEU A 300 2.32 12.72 30.68
C LEU A 300 3.85 12.57 30.77
N SER A 301 4.49 13.07 31.84
CA SER A 301 5.95 13.13 32.01
C SER A 301 6.66 13.70 30.77
N THR A 302 6.24 14.89 30.33
CA THR A 302 6.72 15.52 29.10
C THR A 302 6.83 17.05 29.27
N THR A 303 7.13 17.76 28.17
CA THR A 303 7.16 19.22 28.16
C THR A 303 5.77 19.82 27.89
N PRO A 304 5.49 21.07 28.31
CA PRO A 304 4.22 21.75 28.00
C PRO A 304 3.93 21.82 26.49
N GLN A 305 4.96 22.01 25.65
CA GLN A 305 4.82 21.99 24.20
C GLN A 305 4.34 20.64 23.65
N THR A 306 4.87 19.56 24.20
CA THR A 306 4.40 18.20 23.82
C THR A 306 2.99 17.94 24.35
N ALA A 307 2.68 18.40 25.57
CA ALA A 307 1.34 18.29 26.13
C ALA A 307 0.29 19.04 25.29
N ALA A 308 0.61 20.25 24.82
CA ALA A 308 -0.24 21.02 23.92
C ALA A 308 -0.55 20.26 22.62
N ARG A 309 0.46 19.61 22.02
CA ARG A 309 0.27 18.76 20.83
C ARG A 309 -0.62 17.55 21.11
N VAL A 310 -0.38 16.85 22.22
CA VAL A 310 -1.22 15.70 22.64
C VAL A 310 -2.66 16.13 22.91
N ARG A 311 -2.88 17.25 23.62
CA ARG A 311 -4.19 17.86 23.83
C ARG A 311 -4.88 18.12 22.49
N ARG A 312 -4.18 18.77 21.54
CA ARG A 312 -4.75 19.10 20.23
C ARG A 312 -5.13 17.85 19.43
N ILE A 313 -4.27 16.84 19.41
CA ILE A 313 -4.58 15.55 18.75
C ILE A 313 -5.80 14.91 19.42
N LYS A 314 -5.88 14.92 20.77
CA LYS A 314 -7.05 14.38 21.48
C LYS A 314 -8.33 15.11 21.11
N GLU A 315 -8.33 16.43 21.03
CA GLU A 315 -9.49 17.23 20.57
C GLU A 315 -9.95 16.82 19.16
N LEU A 316 -8.98 16.59 18.26
CA LEU A 316 -9.28 16.13 16.89
C LEU A 316 -9.86 14.71 16.88
N VAL A 317 -9.33 13.81 17.70
CA VAL A 317 -9.83 12.42 17.85
C VAL A 317 -11.24 12.44 18.45
N ASP A 318 -11.49 13.25 19.49
CA ASP A 318 -12.80 13.31 20.14
C ASP A 318 -13.91 13.85 19.21
N LYS A 319 -13.56 14.75 18.27
CA LYS A 319 -14.49 15.35 17.30
C LYS A 319 -14.77 14.49 16.07
N ASN A 320 -14.01 13.42 15.86
CA ASN A 320 -14.10 12.57 14.67
C ASN A 320 -14.43 11.12 15.04
N GLU A 321 -15.12 10.42 14.14
CA GLU A 321 -15.54 9.03 14.37
C GLU A 321 -14.38 8.04 14.26
N SER A 322 -13.44 8.30 13.33
CA SER A 322 -12.32 7.41 13.04
C SER A 322 -11.13 8.21 12.52
N VAL A 323 -9.98 8.07 13.17
CA VAL A 323 -8.78 8.86 12.91
C VAL A 323 -7.57 7.96 12.68
N LEU A 324 -6.76 8.26 11.67
CA LEU A 324 -5.42 7.71 11.55
C LEU A 324 -4.40 8.80 11.87
N ALA A 325 -3.58 8.58 12.90
CA ALA A 325 -2.50 9.47 13.30
C ALA A 325 -1.15 8.90 12.82
N PHE A 326 -0.63 9.43 11.73
CA PHE A 326 0.64 8.99 11.17
C PHE A 326 1.83 9.67 11.84
N VAL A 327 2.85 8.89 12.13
CA VAL A 327 4.16 9.32 12.60
C VAL A 327 5.27 8.73 11.72
N ASN A 328 6.47 9.30 11.76
CA ASN A 328 7.55 8.88 10.86
C ASN A 328 8.34 7.67 11.38
N THR A 329 8.42 7.46 12.69
CA THR A 329 9.19 6.37 13.31
C THR A 329 8.35 5.52 14.26
N ARG A 330 8.78 4.27 14.48
CA ARG A 330 8.14 3.35 15.44
C ARG A 330 8.27 3.85 16.87
N GLU A 331 9.42 4.44 17.21
CA GLU A 331 9.68 5.06 18.49
C GLU A 331 8.66 6.17 18.79
N MET A 332 8.42 7.04 17.82
CA MET A 332 7.40 8.08 17.94
C MET A 332 5.99 7.52 18.10
N ALA A 333 5.66 6.43 17.37
CA ALA A 333 4.37 5.76 17.50
C ALA A 333 4.15 5.25 18.91
N GLU A 334 5.16 4.59 19.49
CA GLU A 334 5.10 4.06 20.85
C GLU A 334 5.09 5.16 21.92
N ALA A 335 5.96 6.19 21.76
CA ALA A 335 6.01 7.32 22.69
C ALA A 335 4.69 8.10 22.71
N LEU A 336 4.07 8.32 21.56
CA LEU A 336 2.77 9.00 21.47
C LEU A 336 1.65 8.12 22.02
N SER A 337 1.62 6.83 21.66
CA SER A 337 0.62 5.87 22.15
C SER A 337 0.66 5.70 23.66
N SER A 338 1.86 5.62 24.27
CA SER A 338 1.98 5.48 25.73
C SER A 338 1.39 6.68 26.47
N ARG A 339 1.54 7.89 25.92
CA ARG A 339 0.92 9.10 26.48
C ARG A 339 -0.59 9.08 26.33
N PHE A 340 -1.10 8.65 25.14
CA PHE A 340 -2.53 8.53 24.93
C PHE A 340 -3.20 7.48 25.83
N ASN A 341 -2.52 6.37 26.13
CA ASN A 341 -3.03 5.34 27.03
C ASN A 341 -3.24 5.83 28.47
N LEU A 342 -2.62 6.95 28.87
CA LEU A 342 -2.89 7.61 30.15
C LEU A 342 -4.16 8.49 30.10
N LEU A 343 -4.69 8.78 28.93
CA LEU A 343 -5.82 9.70 28.72
C LEU A 343 -7.09 9.00 28.24
N THR A 344 -6.98 7.89 27.50
CA THR A 344 -8.10 7.20 26.89
C THR A 344 -7.75 5.77 26.50
N GLU A 345 -8.75 4.91 26.42
CA GLU A 345 -8.63 3.53 25.94
C GLU A 345 -8.99 3.38 24.43
N ASP A 346 -9.46 4.46 23.80
CA ASP A 346 -9.97 4.46 22.41
C ASP A 346 -8.85 4.60 21.35
N VAL A 347 -7.57 4.58 21.77
CA VAL A 347 -6.40 4.74 20.90
C VAL A 347 -5.49 3.53 21.03
N ASP A 348 -5.00 3.02 19.90
CA ASP A 348 -4.02 1.92 19.88
C ASP A 348 -2.89 2.25 18.87
N VAL A 349 -1.84 1.45 18.86
CA VAL A 349 -0.66 1.64 18.03
C VAL A 349 -0.53 0.55 16.96
N HIS A 350 -0.02 0.93 15.78
CA HIS A 350 0.20 -0.02 14.70
C HIS A 350 1.51 0.26 13.94
N HIS A 351 2.47 -0.65 14.02
CA HIS A 351 3.71 -0.63 13.25
C HIS A 351 4.30 -2.03 13.02
N SER A 352 5.28 -2.13 12.12
CA SER A 352 5.82 -3.40 11.64
C SER A 352 6.53 -4.27 12.70
N SER A 353 7.02 -3.67 13.80
CA SER A 353 7.69 -4.39 14.89
C SER A 353 6.74 -5.05 15.88
N LEU A 354 5.44 -4.71 15.86
CA LEU A 354 4.43 -5.42 16.64
C LEU A 354 4.20 -6.84 16.12
N ALA A 355 3.86 -7.76 17.02
CA ALA A 355 3.48 -9.12 16.64
C ALA A 355 2.32 -9.11 15.66
N LYS A 356 2.32 -10.04 14.69
CA LYS A 356 1.29 -10.13 13.65
C LYS A 356 -0.13 -10.23 14.21
N THR A 357 -0.31 -11.00 15.30
CA THR A 357 -1.61 -11.16 15.97
C THR A 357 -2.10 -9.84 16.56
N VAL A 358 -1.21 -9.06 17.16
CA VAL A 358 -1.51 -7.74 17.72
C VAL A 358 -1.98 -6.79 16.62
N ARG A 359 -1.25 -6.73 15.50
CA ARG A 359 -1.60 -5.86 14.37
C ARG A 359 -2.98 -6.19 13.78
N ILE A 360 -3.26 -7.47 13.56
CA ILE A 360 -4.57 -7.93 13.04
C ILE A 360 -5.71 -7.60 14.02
N ASP A 361 -5.45 -7.71 15.32
CA ASP A 361 -6.42 -7.35 16.36
C ASP A 361 -6.72 -5.84 16.34
N THR A 362 -5.68 -5.00 16.32
CA THR A 362 -5.83 -3.54 16.22
C THR A 362 -6.59 -3.13 14.94
N GLU A 363 -6.23 -3.70 13.77
CA GLU A 363 -6.92 -3.46 12.51
C GLU A 363 -8.42 -3.81 12.60
N LYS A 364 -8.73 -4.96 13.21
CA LYS A 364 -10.11 -5.43 13.40
C LYS A 364 -10.91 -4.52 14.33
N ARG A 365 -10.37 -4.21 15.51
CA ARG A 365 -11.02 -3.32 16.49
C ARG A 365 -11.32 -1.94 15.92
N PHE A 366 -10.42 -1.40 15.11
CA PHE A 366 -10.63 -0.13 14.42
C PHE A 366 -11.75 -0.24 13.36
N LYS A 367 -11.75 -1.30 12.57
CA LYS A 367 -12.78 -1.56 11.56
C LYS A 367 -14.17 -1.78 12.19
N ASP A 368 -14.20 -2.43 13.34
CA ASP A 368 -15.42 -2.67 14.12
C ASP A 368 -15.85 -1.44 14.97
N GLN A 369 -15.13 -0.30 14.83
CA GLN A 369 -15.35 0.97 15.55
C GLN A 369 -15.22 0.88 17.08
N GLU A 370 -14.46 -0.10 17.56
CA GLU A 370 -14.07 -0.20 18.98
C GLU A 370 -12.93 0.75 19.35
N LEU A 371 -12.17 1.21 18.34
CA LEU A 371 -11.12 2.22 18.46
C LEU A 371 -11.48 3.45 17.64
N LYS A 372 -11.26 4.63 18.20
CA LYS A 372 -11.41 5.92 17.50
C LYS A 372 -10.16 6.32 16.74
N CYS A 373 -8.97 5.94 17.24
CA CYS A 373 -7.72 6.34 16.60
C CYS A 373 -6.70 5.20 16.59
N ILE A 374 -5.97 5.10 15.47
CA ILE A 374 -4.73 4.32 15.39
C ILE A 374 -3.55 5.26 15.17
N ILE A 375 -2.56 5.21 16.07
CA ILE A 375 -1.26 5.84 15.88
C ILE A 375 -0.39 4.87 15.08
N CYS A 376 0.05 5.28 13.88
CA CYS A 376 0.69 4.34 12.95
C CYS A 376 1.87 4.95 12.20
N THR A 377 2.73 4.07 11.70
CA THR A 377 3.80 4.40 10.74
C THR A 377 3.33 4.10 9.30
N SER A 378 4.25 4.01 8.34
CA SER A 378 3.98 3.59 6.95
C SER A 378 3.21 2.27 6.81
N SER A 379 3.10 1.47 7.88
CA SER A 379 2.37 0.21 7.90
C SER A 379 0.88 0.32 7.53
N MET A 380 0.27 1.50 7.73
CA MET A 380 -1.13 1.80 7.37
C MET A 380 -1.24 2.71 6.13
N GLU A 381 -0.11 3.07 5.53
CA GLU A 381 -0.03 3.94 4.34
C GLU A 381 -0.46 3.19 3.06
N LEU A 382 -0.19 1.89 2.97
CA LEU A 382 -0.48 1.05 1.82
C LEU A 382 -1.78 0.25 2.01
N GLY A 383 -2.57 0.17 0.97
CA GLY A 383 -3.75 -0.62 0.56
C GLY A 383 -4.47 -1.57 1.53
N ILE A 384 -4.29 -1.48 2.84
CA ILE A 384 -5.03 -2.27 3.81
C ILE A 384 -6.45 -1.67 3.95
N ASP A 385 -7.47 -2.52 3.87
CA ASP A 385 -8.86 -2.12 4.12
C ASP A 385 -9.13 -1.97 5.62
N VAL A 386 -9.03 -0.73 6.10
CA VAL A 386 -9.27 -0.36 7.50
C VAL A 386 -10.66 0.22 7.76
N GLY A 387 -11.53 0.21 6.76
CA GLY A 387 -12.84 0.84 6.85
C GLY A 387 -12.80 2.34 6.59
N THR A 388 -13.85 3.05 7.04
CA THR A 388 -13.99 4.49 6.81
C THR A 388 -13.12 5.27 7.77
N VAL A 389 -12.30 6.19 7.26
CA VAL A 389 -11.49 7.14 8.04
C VAL A 389 -12.02 8.54 7.80
N SER A 390 -12.36 9.25 8.87
CA SER A 390 -12.93 10.61 8.79
C SER A 390 -11.84 11.69 8.76
N LEU A 391 -10.71 11.47 9.43
CA LEU A 391 -9.61 12.41 9.50
C LEU A 391 -8.26 11.70 9.50
N VAL A 392 -7.28 12.28 8.82
CA VAL A 392 -5.87 11.90 8.95
C VAL A 392 -5.12 12.99 9.70
N ILE A 393 -4.41 12.62 10.75
CA ILE A 393 -3.45 13.48 11.44
C ILE A 393 -2.05 13.03 11.04
N GLN A 394 -1.21 13.97 10.69
CA GLN A 394 0.21 13.77 10.47
C GLN A 394 0.98 14.48 11.59
N TYR A 395 1.69 13.74 12.39
CA TYR A 395 2.55 14.28 13.45
C TYR A 395 3.95 14.51 12.90
N MET A 396 4.42 15.73 12.89
CA MET A 396 5.61 16.26 12.18
C MET A 396 5.44 16.24 10.64
N SER A 397 6.40 16.88 9.95
CA SER A 397 6.48 16.84 8.50
C SER A 397 6.51 15.38 7.96
N PRO A 398 5.72 15.06 6.93
CA PRO A 398 5.77 13.75 6.27
C PRO A 398 7.02 13.56 5.40
N ARG A 399 7.87 14.56 5.28
CA ARG A 399 9.11 14.62 4.47
C ARG A 399 8.89 14.61 2.95
N GLN A 400 7.80 14.06 2.46
CA GLN A 400 7.50 13.88 1.04
C GLN A 400 6.03 14.19 0.75
N VAL A 401 5.75 14.82 -0.39
CA VAL A 401 4.39 15.15 -0.85
C VAL A 401 3.61 13.88 -1.16
N SER A 402 4.24 12.93 -1.82
CA SER A 402 3.64 11.64 -2.17
C SER A 402 3.13 10.89 -0.93
N ARG A 403 3.91 10.87 0.16
CA ARG A 403 3.49 10.27 1.44
C ARG A 403 2.30 10.99 2.04
N LEU A 404 2.33 12.33 2.07
CA LEU A 404 1.19 13.10 2.58
C LEU A 404 -0.10 12.78 1.82
N ILE A 405 -0.03 12.77 0.48
CA ILE A 405 -1.19 12.45 -0.38
C ILE A 405 -1.68 11.01 -0.14
N GLN A 406 -0.78 10.05 0.02
CA GLN A 406 -1.15 8.65 0.30
C GLN A 406 -1.81 8.52 1.67
N ARG A 407 -1.28 9.20 2.71
CA ARG A 407 -1.82 9.22 4.08
C ARG A 407 -3.16 9.91 4.13
N VAL A 408 -3.24 11.16 3.68
CA VAL A 408 -4.49 11.94 3.66
C VAL A 408 -5.54 11.29 2.76
N GLY A 409 -5.12 10.63 1.68
CA GLY A 409 -5.98 9.85 0.81
C GLY A 409 -6.66 8.64 1.48
N ARG A 410 -6.32 8.30 2.75
CA ARG A 410 -7.05 7.32 3.57
C ARG A 410 -8.35 7.89 4.13
N SER A 411 -8.46 9.21 4.30
CA SER A 411 -9.72 9.88 4.60
C SER A 411 -10.56 10.07 3.32
N GLY A 412 -11.88 10.22 3.45
CA GLY A 412 -12.77 10.45 2.30
C GLY A 412 -12.96 9.18 1.45
N HIS A 413 -13.52 8.13 2.03
CA HIS A 413 -13.74 6.84 1.33
C HIS A 413 -14.80 6.87 0.24
N ARG A 414 -15.67 7.87 0.21
CA ARG A 414 -16.65 8.04 -0.87
C ARG A 414 -16.03 8.89 -1.97
N TYR A 415 -16.33 8.54 -3.20
CA TYR A 415 -15.81 9.21 -4.40
C TYR A 415 -16.05 10.73 -4.41
N ASP A 416 -17.05 11.19 -3.66
CA ASP A 416 -17.48 12.59 -3.58
C ASP A 416 -16.99 13.31 -2.31
N GLU A 417 -16.22 12.67 -1.44
CA GLU A 417 -15.72 13.27 -0.20
C GLU A 417 -14.33 13.87 -0.41
N THR A 418 -14.11 15.08 0.12
CA THR A 418 -12.80 15.73 0.13
C THR A 418 -11.94 15.11 1.23
N PRO A 419 -10.79 14.50 0.91
CA PRO A 419 -9.88 13.99 1.92
C PRO A 419 -9.36 15.12 2.81
N THR A 420 -9.44 14.89 4.13
CA THR A 420 -9.09 15.89 5.14
C THR A 420 -7.87 15.43 5.95
N GLY A 421 -6.89 16.31 6.09
CA GLY A 421 -5.67 16.07 6.85
C GLY A 421 -5.22 17.27 7.66
N VAL A 422 -4.67 17.00 8.86
CA VAL A 422 -4.06 18.02 9.71
C VAL A 422 -2.62 17.61 10.01
N ILE A 423 -1.66 18.48 9.71
CA ILE A 423 -0.26 18.31 10.09
C ILE A 423 -0.05 19.04 11.42
N ILE A 424 0.34 18.31 12.46
CA ILE A 424 0.74 18.88 13.75
C ILE A 424 2.25 19.04 13.73
N ALA A 425 2.71 20.25 13.46
CA ALA A 425 4.13 20.59 13.38
C ALA A 425 4.78 20.75 14.77
N LEU A 426 6.11 20.58 14.82
CA LEU A 426 6.86 20.67 16.08
C LEU A 426 7.39 22.07 16.33
N GLU A 427 8.22 22.61 15.43
CA GLU A 427 8.94 23.88 15.57
C GLU A 427 9.34 24.43 14.19
N GLY A 428 9.94 25.61 14.13
CA GLY A 428 10.15 26.43 12.94
C GLY A 428 10.49 25.70 11.64
N ASP A 429 11.54 24.89 11.60
CA ASP A 429 11.94 24.17 10.37
C ASP A 429 10.92 23.10 9.97
N ASP A 430 10.31 22.42 10.94
CA ASP A 430 9.26 21.43 10.68
C ASP A 430 7.97 22.10 10.17
N ILE A 431 7.65 23.30 10.66
CA ILE A 431 6.52 24.11 10.18
C ILE A 431 6.72 24.49 8.71
N LEU A 432 7.89 25.05 8.37
CA LEU A 432 8.21 25.47 7.00
C LEU A 432 8.16 24.31 6.01
N GLU A 433 8.75 23.19 6.37
CA GLU A 433 8.73 21.98 5.54
C GLU A 433 7.31 21.44 5.38
N SER A 434 6.54 21.37 6.47
CA SER A 434 5.13 20.96 6.46
C SER A 434 4.27 21.85 5.58
N ALA A 435 4.50 23.16 5.64
CA ALA A 435 3.79 24.16 4.84
C ALA A 435 4.05 24.00 3.34
N VAL A 436 5.32 23.85 2.95
CA VAL A 436 5.70 23.60 1.55
C VAL A 436 5.08 22.28 1.05
N ILE A 437 5.15 21.22 1.83
CA ILE A 437 4.58 19.92 1.45
C ILE A 437 3.04 20.01 1.34
N ALA A 438 2.37 20.71 2.27
CA ALA A 438 0.92 20.91 2.22
C ALA A 438 0.50 21.72 0.97
N ARG A 439 1.22 22.82 0.65
CA ARG A 439 0.98 23.60 -0.57
C ARG A 439 1.11 22.74 -1.82
N ARG A 440 2.23 22.03 -1.94
CA ARG A 440 2.49 21.13 -3.08
C ARG A 440 1.45 20.03 -3.20
N ALA A 441 1.02 19.43 -2.08
CA ALA A 441 -0.03 18.40 -2.09
C ALA A 441 -1.37 18.94 -2.60
N ARG A 442 -1.76 20.18 -2.18
CA ARG A 442 -2.96 20.87 -2.67
C ARG A 442 -2.87 21.20 -4.16
N ALA A 443 -1.66 21.54 -4.64
CA ALA A 443 -1.38 21.83 -6.05
C ALA A 443 -1.12 20.55 -6.90
N HIS A 444 -1.06 19.37 -6.31
CA HIS A 444 -0.66 18.11 -6.96
C HIS A 444 0.76 18.14 -7.57
N GLU A 445 1.66 18.89 -6.96
CA GLU A 445 3.07 18.99 -7.33
C GLU A 445 3.90 17.93 -6.58
N LEU A 446 3.91 16.69 -7.07
CA LEU A 446 4.66 15.62 -6.46
C LEU A 446 6.12 15.60 -6.92
N GLU A 447 6.99 15.15 -6.03
CA GLU A 447 8.37 14.80 -6.36
C GLU A 447 8.45 13.65 -7.38
N ALA A 448 9.50 13.68 -8.19
CA ALA A 448 9.80 12.58 -9.09
C ALA A 448 10.24 11.34 -8.29
N PRO A 449 9.71 10.14 -8.59
CA PRO A 449 10.19 8.92 -7.96
C PRO A 449 11.64 8.67 -8.37
N LEU A 450 12.50 8.44 -7.38
CA LEU A 450 13.88 8.04 -7.64
C LEU A 450 13.90 6.55 -7.99
N VAL A 451 14.43 6.20 -9.15
CA VAL A 451 14.75 4.81 -9.48
C VAL A 451 16.11 4.48 -8.91
N TYR A 452 16.24 3.39 -8.17
CA TYR A 452 17.53 2.96 -7.64
C TYR A 452 18.42 2.45 -8.79
N GLU A 453 19.48 3.19 -9.09
CA GLU A 453 20.33 2.91 -10.24
C GLU A 453 21.59 2.11 -9.86
N GLU A 454 21.92 1.11 -10.65
CA GLU A 454 23.12 0.29 -10.62
C GLU A 454 23.54 -0.26 -9.23
N PRO A 455 22.65 -0.79 -8.37
CA PRO A 455 23.07 -1.40 -7.11
C PRO A 455 23.89 -2.67 -7.38
N PHE A 456 25.21 -2.62 -7.14
CA PHE A 456 26.14 -3.71 -7.49
C PHE A 456 25.95 -4.98 -6.65
N ASP A 457 25.45 -4.86 -5.44
CA ASP A 457 25.05 -6.01 -4.61
C ASP A 457 23.87 -6.78 -5.23
N VAL A 458 22.86 -6.07 -5.75
CA VAL A 458 21.77 -6.68 -6.50
C VAL A 458 22.29 -7.28 -7.81
N LEU A 459 23.19 -6.60 -8.53
CA LEU A 459 23.80 -7.13 -9.73
C LEU A 459 24.53 -8.46 -9.44
N ALA A 460 25.37 -8.50 -8.41
CA ALA A 460 26.08 -9.69 -7.98
C ALA A 460 25.12 -10.86 -7.69
N HIS A 461 24.05 -10.60 -6.93
CA HIS A 461 23.02 -11.59 -6.63
C HIS A 461 22.32 -12.10 -7.91
N GLN A 462 22.00 -11.20 -8.87
CA GLN A 462 21.33 -11.58 -10.10
C GLN A 462 22.25 -12.37 -11.07
N LEU A 463 23.55 -12.06 -11.12
CA LEU A 463 24.52 -12.83 -11.91
C LEU A 463 24.65 -14.27 -11.37
N LEU A 464 24.67 -14.45 -10.04
CA LEU A 464 24.58 -15.77 -9.43
C LEU A 464 23.27 -16.47 -9.79
N GLY A 465 22.14 -15.76 -9.73
CA GLY A 465 20.85 -16.30 -10.14
C GLY A 465 20.84 -16.78 -11.59
N LEU A 466 21.43 -16.04 -12.51
CA LEU A 466 21.57 -16.46 -13.91
C LEU A 466 22.36 -17.77 -14.05
N SER A 467 23.47 -17.93 -13.31
CA SER A 467 24.24 -19.18 -13.33
C SER A 467 23.46 -20.39 -12.76
N MET A 468 22.48 -20.15 -11.88
CA MET A 468 21.59 -21.21 -11.40
C MET A 468 20.51 -21.57 -12.43
N ASP A 469 20.05 -20.57 -13.19
CA ASP A 469 19.02 -20.78 -14.21
C ASP A 469 19.58 -21.49 -15.46
N MET A 470 20.80 -21.13 -15.86
CA MET A 470 21.39 -21.49 -17.15
C MET A 470 22.50 -22.54 -17.05
N GLY A 471 23.14 -22.62 -15.87
CA GLY A 471 24.34 -23.44 -15.69
C GLY A 471 25.58 -22.67 -16.12
N ASP A 472 25.99 -22.85 -17.35
CA ASP A 472 27.04 -22.04 -18.00
C ASP A 472 26.44 -20.83 -18.69
N VAL A 473 26.94 -19.65 -18.40
CA VAL A 473 26.37 -18.36 -18.80
C VAL A 473 27.36 -17.56 -19.63
N SER A 474 27.03 -17.25 -20.87
CA SER A 474 27.79 -16.29 -21.65
C SER A 474 27.81 -14.91 -20.99
N ARG A 475 29.01 -14.31 -20.85
CA ARG A 475 29.15 -12.95 -20.30
C ARG A 475 28.39 -11.93 -21.12
N ASP A 476 28.35 -12.08 -22.45
CA ASP A 476 27.60 -11.18 -23.34
C ASP A 476 26.08 -11.35 -23.20
N GLU A 477 25.60 -12.59 -23.08
CA GLU A 477 24.16 -12.85 -22.84
C GLU A 477 23.72 -12.28 -21.49
N ALA A 478 24.53 -12.46 -20.44
CA ALA A 478 24.22 -11.92 -19.12
C ALA A 478 24.22 -10.39 -19.12
N TYR A 479 25.21 -9.75 -19.75
CA TYR A 479 25.26 -8.29 -19.88
C TYR A 479 24.06 -7.75 -20.64
N ALA A 480 23.76 -8.34 -21.80
CA ALA A 480 22.61 -7.94 -22.61
C ALA A 480 21.27 -8.14 -21.87
N LEU A 481 21.11 -9.18 -21.05
CA LEU A 481 19.93 -9.40 -20.24
C LEU A 481 19.78 -8.35 -19.13
N VAL A 482 20.86 -8.10 -18.39
CA VAL A 482 20.86 -7.17 -17.26
C VAL A 482 20.59 -5.74 -17.71
N THR A 483 21.22 -5.29 -18.80
CA THR A 483 21.06 -3.92 -19.33
C THR A 483 19.69 -3.66 -19.96
N ARG A 484 18.87 -4.68 -20.21
CA ARG A 484 17.44 -4.51 -20.56
C ARG A 484 16.59 -4.06 -19.39
N ALA A 485 17.02 -4.33 -18.15
CA ALA A 485 16.37 -3.85 -16.96
C ALA A 485 16.70 -2.37 -16.75
N TYR A 486 15.67 -1.54 -16.56
CA TYR A 486 15.80 -0.07 -16.48
C TYR A 486 16.84 0.42 -15.46
N PRO A 487 16.95 -0.16 -14.25
CA PRO A 487 17.98 0.24 -13.28
C PRO A 487 19.42 0.07 -13.79
N TYR A 488 19.67 -0.80 -14.76
CA TYR A 488 21.01 -1.07 -15.32
C TYR A 488 21.18 -0.60 -16.77
N ARG A 489 20.29 0.29 -17.26
CA ARG A 489 20.36 0.81 -18.64
C ARG A 489 21.65 1.54 -18.99
N SER A 490 22.31 2.10 -17.97
CA SER A 490 23.57 2.86 -18.09
C SER A 490 24.81 2.05 -17.67
N LEU A 491 24.62 0.78 -17.27
CA LEU A 491 25.72 -0.06 -16.78
C LEU A 491 26.78 -0.26 -17.88
N THR A 492 28.01 0.13 -17.60
CA THR A 492 29.12 -0.09 -18.55
C THR A 492 29.65 -1.52 -18.45
N ARG A 493 30.31 -1.96 -19.53
CA ARG A 493 30.92 -3.30 -19.59
C ARG A 493 31.99 -3.48 -18.53
N GLU A 494 32.81 -2.47 -18.31
CA GLU A 494 33.89 -2.48 -17.32
C GLU A 494 33.32 -2.70 -15.89
N ARG A 495 32.24 -1.99 -15.52
CA ARG A 495 31.61 -2.16 -14.22
C ARG A 495 30.96 -3.55 -14.07
N PHE A 496 30.33 -4.04 -15.12
CA PHE A 496 29.77 -5.39 -15.15
C PHE A 496 30.85 -6.46 -14.96
N ASP A 497 31.95 -6.36 -15.69
CA ASP A 497 33.06 -7.32 -15.60
C ASP A 497 33.76 -7.25 -14.24
N ALA A 498 33.90 -6.06 -13.63
CA ALA A 498 34.45 -5.91 -12.29
C ALA A 498 33.60 -6.66 -11.23
N VAL A 499 32.26 -6.69 -11.38
CA VAL A 499 31.40 -7.47 -10.48
C VAL A 499 31.61 -8.99 -10.69
N LEU A 500 31.80 -9.46 -11.91
CA LEU A 500 32.13 -10.87 -12.18
C LEU A 500 33.51 -11.24 -11.57
N GLU A 501 34.50 -10.38 -11.68
CA GLU A 501 35.82 -10.59 -11.06
C GLU A 501 35.71 -10.64 -9.52
N LEU A 502 34.93 -9.76 -8.92
CA LEU A 502 34.65 -9.79 -7.49
C LEU A 502 33.99 -11.13 -7.08
N LEU A 503 32.98 -11.58 -7.80
CA LEU A 503 32.33 -12.86 -7.51
C LEU A 503 33.26 -14.05 -7.65
N ALA A 504 34.18 -14.01 -8.62
CA ALA A 504 35.22 -15.02 -8.79
C ALA A 504 36.25 -15.00 -7.65
N SER A 505 36.70 -13.82 -7.21
CA SER A 505 37.61 -13.65 -6.07
C SER A 505 37.04 -14.19 -4.77
N LEU A 506 35.70 -14.03 -4.57
CA LEU A 506 34.93 -14.58 -3.47
C LEU A 506 34.63 -16.08 -3.62
N ARG A 507 35.07 -16.70 -4.69
CA ARG A 507 34.86 -18.13 -5.02
C ARG A 507 33.35 -18.50 -5.15
N LEU A 508 32.53 -17.54 -5.50
CA LEU A 508 31.08 -17.76 -5.72
C LEU A 508 30.79 -18.26 -7.15
N ILE A 509 31.65 -17.87 -8.12
CA ILE A 509 31.59 -18.36 -9.49
C ILE A 509 32.97 -18.85 -9.94
N TRP A 510 32.97 -19.64 -11.01
CA TRP A 510 34.12 -19.89 -11.85
C TRP A 510 34.00 -19.00 -13.08
N LEU A 511 35.01 -18.16 -13.32
CA LEU A 511 35.01 -17.18 -14.40
C LEU A 511 36.00 -17.65 -15.49
N GLU A 512 35.50 -17.70 -16.72
CA GLU A 512 36.24 -18.01 -17.93
C GLU A 512 36.29 -16.78 -18.84
N GLU A 513 37.02 -16.86 -19.96
CA GLU A 513 37.18 -15.75 -20.89
C GLU A 513 35.84 -15.25 -21.45
N SER A 514 34.95 -16.15 -21.85
CA SER A 514 33.69 -15.83 -22.51
C SER A 514 32.43 -16.16 -21.67
N SER A 515 32.61 -16.94 -20.59
CA SER A 515 31.49 -17.45 -19.78
C SER A 515 31.80 -17.47 -18.28
N TYR A 516 30.78 -17.79 -17.49
CA TYR A 516 30.94 -18.09 -16.07
C TYR A 516 29.87 -19.10 -15.61
N HIS A 517 30.22 -19.86 -14.57
CA HIS A 517 29.27 -20.81 -13.96
C HIS A 517 29.39 -20.81 -12.43
N LYS A 518 28.33 -21.25 -11.77
CA LYS A 518 28.24 -21.25 -10.31
C LYS A 518 29.26 -22.18 -9.65
N SER A 519 29.81 -21.77 -8.51
CA SER A 519 30.55 -22.64 -7.61
C SER A 519 29.61 -23.38 -6.65
N LYS A 520 30.17 -24.25 -5.81
CA LYS A 520 29.43 -24.96 -4.75
C LYS A 520 28.89 -24.00 -3.66
N PHE A 521 29.48 -22.85 -3.47
CA PHE A 521 29.09 -21.86 -2.45
C PHE A 521 27.99 -20.91 -2.93
N ALA A 522 27.78 -20.80 -4.24
CA ALA A 522 26.83 -19.88 -4.85
C ALA A 522 25.39 -20.09 -4.35
N LEU A 523 24.98 -21.34 -4.14
CA LEU A 523 23.61 -21.65 -3.70
C LEU A 523 23.31 -21.12 -2.29
N THR A 524 24.23 -21.34 -1.36
CA THR A 524 24.11 -20.85 0.03
C THR A 524 24.04 -19.34 0.04
N TYR A 525 25.02 -18.68 -0.58
CA TYR A 525 25.05 -17.22 -0.69
C TYR A 525 23.76 -16.65 -1.30
N TYR A 526 23.26 -17.25 -2.38
CA TYR A 526 22.04 -16.77 -3.06
C TYR A 526 20.82 -16.80 -2.16
N PHE A 527 20.61 -17.88 -1.40
CA PHE A 527 19.45 -18.01 -0.55
C PHE A 527 19.57 -17.24 0.78
N GLU A 528 20.76 -17.09 1.32
CA GLU A 528 21.02 -16.23 2.49
C GLU A 528 20.80 -14.75 2.16
N ASN A 529 21.08 -14.34 0.91
CA ASN A 529 20.88 -12.97 0.43
C ASN A 529 19.67 -12.83 -0.50
N LEU A 530 18.68 -13.69 -0.39
CA LEU A 530 17.46 -13.64 -1.22
C LEU A 530 16.69 -12.33 -1.00
N SER A 531 16.66 -11.85 0.23
CA SER A 531 16.30 -10.47 0.56
C SER A 531 17.58 -9.62 0.40
N VAL A 532 17.53 -8.64 -0.49
CA VAL A 532 18.62 -7.68 -0.67
C VAL A 532 18.62 -6.56 0.39
N ILE A 533 17.73 -6.67 1.36
CA ILE A 533 17.70 -5.85 2.58
C ILE A 533 18.52 -6.61 3.62
N PRO A 534 19.53 -6.00 4.26
CA PRO A 534 20.28 -6.65 5.33
C PRO A 534 19.35 -7.18 6.42
N ASP A 535 19.54 -8.44 6.83
CA ASP A 535 18.82 -9.01 7.95
C ASP A 535 19.45 -8.47 9.25
N VAL A 536 18.76 -7.54 9.90
CA VAL A 536 19.06 -7.18 11.29
C VAL A 536 18.52 -8.30 12.18
N LYS A 537 19.36 -8.85 13.04
CA LYS A 537 18.94 -9.87 14.00
C LYS A 537 17.86 -9.28 14.90
N LYS A 538 16.76 -10.01 15.04
CA LYS A 538 15.57 -9.56 15.79
C LYS A 538 15.32 -10.47 16.95
N TYR A 539 15.03 -9.87 18.09
CA TYR A 539 14.65 -10.56 19.32
C TYR A 539 13.13 -10.46 19.51
N ARG A 540 12.49 -11.60 19.74
CA ARG A 540 11.06 -11.60 20.05
C ARG A 540 10.83 -11.13 21.48
N VAL A 541 9.88 -10.23 21.69
CA VAL A 541 9.42 -9.82 23.01
C VAL A 541 8.25 -10.71 23.41
N VAL A 542 8.38 -11.39 24.54
CA VAL A 542 7.39 -12.34 25.05
C VAL A 542 7.04 -11.99 26.50
N GLU A 543 5.76 -11.81 26.76
CA GLU A 543 5.24 -11.62 28.11
C GLU A 543 5.34 -12.92 28.90
N LEU A 544 6.04 -12.87 30.05
CA LEU A 544 6.35 -14.06 30.85
C LEU A 544 5.10 -14.76 31.37
N GLY A 545 4.11 -13.99 31.87
CA GLY A 545 2.88 -14.52 32.47
C GLY A 545 1.95 -15.22 31.46
N SER A 546 1.79 -14.68 30.25
CA SER A 546 0.87 -15.21 29.23
C SER A 546 1.56 -16.01 28.13
N ASN A 547 2.88 -15.98 28.05
CA ASN A 547 3.71 -16.52 26.96
C ASN A 547 3.31 -15.95 25.59
N ARG A 548 2.74 -14.74 25.57
CA ARG A 548 2.25 -14.06 24.35
C ARG A 548 3.37 -13.23 23.75
N SER A 549 3.57 -13.37 22.44
CA SER A 549 4.48 -12.48 21.71
C SER A 549 3.84 -11.10 21.52
N ILE A 550 4.51 -10.05 21.99
CA ILE A 550 4.07 -8.66 21.90
C ILE A 550 4.62 -8.01 20.63
N GLY A 551 5.91 -8.23 20.35
CA GLY A 551 6.59 -7.60 19.22
C GLY A 551 7.99 -8.14 19.01
N VAL A 552 8.83 -7.33 18.34
CA VAL A 552 10.25 -7.61 18.09
C VAL A 552 11.08 -6.37 18.36
N LEU A 553 12.31 -6.57 18.86
CA LEU A 553 13.34 -5.56 19.04
C LEU A 553 14.51 -5.88 18.10
N ASP A 554 15.17 -4.85 17.61
CA ASP A 554 16.39 -5.00 16.81
C ASP A 554 17.59 -5.28 17.76
N GLU A 555 18.62 -6.00 17.26
CA GLU A 555 19.76 -6.45 18.09
C GLU A 555 20.48 -5.28 18.78
N GLU A 556 20.65 -4.16 18.08
CA GLU A 556 21.29 -2.96 18.62
C GLU A 556 20.61 -2.48 19.91
N PHE A 557 19.26 -2.39 19.89
CA PHE A 557 18.52 -2.02 21.09
C PHE A 557 18.68 -3.04 22.22
N VAL A 558 18.68 -4.34 21.87
CA VAL A 558 18.80 -5.40 22.89
C VAL A 558 20.17 -5.37 23.54
N VAL A 559 21.24 -5.18 22.76
CA VAL A 559 22.62 -5.10 23.28
C VAL A 559 22.81 -3.87 24.17
N ASP A 560 22.27 -2.72 23.74
CA ASP A 560 22.52 -1.46 24.43
C ASP A 560 21.58 -1.21 25.62
N ARG A 561 20.32 -1.65 25.54
CA ARG A 561 19.26 -1.21 26.46
C ARG A 561 18.33 -2.30 26.98
N ALA A 562 18.42 -3.54 26.55
CA ALA A 562 17.54 -4.61 27.05
C ALA A 562 18.21 -5.44 28.16
N ASN A 563 18.93 -4.81 29.07
CA ASN A 563 19.48 -5.49 30.25
C ASN A 563 18.38 -5.84 31.26
N ILE A 564 18.55 -6.92 32.02
CA ILE A 564 17.62 -7.34 33.06
C ILE A 564 17.35 -6.19 34.03
N GLY A 565 16.07 -5.90 34.29
CA GLY A 565 15.61 -4.81 35.15
C GLY A 565 15.43 -3.47 34.44
N MET A 566 15.80 -3.34 33.15
CA MET A 566 15.53 -2.16 32.36
C MET A 566 14.08 -2.15 31.89
N THR A 567 13.53 -0.95 31.73
CA THR A 567 12.15 -0.77 31.26
C THR A 567 12.10 -0.10 29.88
N PHE A 568 11.18 -0.53 29.05
CA PHE A 568 10.91 0.08 27.74
C PHE A 568 9.42 0.03 27.39
N VAL A 569 9.00 0.83 26.41
CA VAL A 569 7.61 0.88 25.94
C VAL A 569 7.45 0.09 24.65
N ILE A 570 6.46 -0.81 24.59
CA ILE A 570 5.99 -1.45 23.36
C ILE A 570 4.47 -1.71 23.47
N LYS A 571 3.75 -1.50 22.38
CA LYS A 571 2.27 -1.49 22.35
C LYS A 571 1.67 -0.44 23.32
N GLY A 572 2.33 0.70 23.44
CA GLY A 572 1.91 1.79 24.34
C GLY A 572 1.96 1.45 25.84
N ARG A 573 2.60 0.34 26.24
CA ARG A 573 2.74 -0.10 27.63
C ARG A 573 4.19 -0.23 28.02
N ALA A 574 4.48 0.00 29.29
CA ALA A 574 5.82 -0.16 29.83
C ALA A 574 6.08 -1.61 30.26
N TRP A 575 7.24 -2.12 29.88
CA TRP A 575 7.67 -3.49 30.13
C TRP A 575 9.03 -3.51 30.80
N ASN A 576 9.15 -4.29 31.84
CA ASN A 576 10.42 -4.58 32.54
C ASN A 576 11.04 -5.84 31.95
N VAL A 577 12.33 -5.80 31.61
CA VAL A 577 13.09 -6.97 31.15
C VAL A 577 13.39 -7.90 32.32
N ILE A 578 12.88 -9.12 32.24
CA ILE A 578 13.10 -10.16 33.24
C ILE A 578 14.25 -11.06 32.84
N ASP A 579 14.34 -11.43 31.56
CA ASP A 579 15.39 -12.30 31.03
C ASP A 579 15.60 -12.10 29.54
N VAL A 580 16.80 -12.41 29.04
CA VAL A 580 17.16 -12.39 27.62
C VAL A 580 17.84 -13.71 27.27
N ASP A 581 17.17 -14.53 26.48
CA ASP A 581 17.69 -15.82 26.00
C ASP A 581 17.66 -15.85 24.46
N GLU A 582 18.33 -16.80 23.86
CA GLU A 582 18.58 -16.97 22.41
C GLU A 582 17.50 -16.39 21.48
N GLY A 583 17.54 -15.05 21.22
CA GLY A 583 16.61 -14.36 20.31
C GLY A 583 15.24 -14.05 20.93
N VAL A 584 15.08 -14.13 22.26
CA VAL A 584 13.86 -13.81 23.01
C VAL A 584 14.19 -12.88 24.18
N VAL A 585 13.38 -11.83 24.35
CA VAL A 585 13.38 -10.96 25.53
C VAL A 585 12.09 -11.24 26.29
N PHE A 586 12.23 -11.77 27.52
CA PHE A 586 11.09 -12.02 28.40
C PHE A 586 10.82 -10.78 29.26
N VAL A 587 9.54 -10.38 29.30
CA VAL A 587 9.12 -9.13 29.94
C VAL A 587 7.89 -9.32 30.81
N GLU A 588 7.75 -8.40 31.79
CA GLU A 588 6.53 -8.23 32.61
C GLU A 588 6.03 -6.80 32.49
N GLU A 589 4.72 -6.61 32.49
CA GLU A 589 4.10 -5.27 32.43
C GLU A 589 4.34 -4.53 33.76
N VAL A 590 4.71 -3.25 33.67
CA VAL A 590 4.93 -2.37 34.82
C VAL A 590 4.16 -1.06 34.64
N ALA A 591 3.74 -0.47 35.78
CA ALA A 591 2.95 0.75 35.80
C ALA A 591 3.77 2.04 35.66
N ASN A 592 5.02 1.95 35.24
CA ASN A 592 5.92 3.10 35.12
C ASN A 592 6.03 3.58 33.65
N ILE A 593 6.24 4.90 33.51
CA ILE A 593 6.59 5.46 32.18
C ILE A 593 8.05 5.11 31.87
N ALA A 594 8.28 4.47 30.74
CA ALA A 594 9.59 4.07 30.28
C ALA A 594 9.91 4.70 28.92
N ALA A 595 11.19 4.74 28.55
CA ALA A 595 11.61 5.21 27.22
C ALA A 595 11.15 4.23 26.14
N ALA A 596 10.68 4.76 25.01
CA ALA A 596 10.41 3.93 23.85
C ALA A 596 11.71 3.35 23.28
N PRO A 597 11.70 2.09 22.75
CA PRO A 597 12.84 1.53 22.06
C PRO A 597 13.24 2.39 20.87
N ALA A 598 14.54 2.60 20.67
CA ALA A 598 15.04 3.08 19.41
C ALA A 598 15.10 1.90 18.42
N TRP A 599 14.38 1.99 17.32
CA TRP A 599 14.57 1.12 16.17
C TRP A 599 15.34 1.90 15.10
N GLU A 600 16.15 1.24 14.29
CA GLU A 600 16.62 1.84 13.05
C GLU A 600 15.37 2.26 12.23
N GLY A 601 15.09 3.56 12.25
CA GLY A 601 14.00 4.14 11.50
C GLY A 601 14.37 4.29 10.04
N GLU A 602 13.41 4.20 9.13
CA GLU A 602 13.59 4.69 7.77
C GLU A 602 13.89 6.20 7.85
N LEU A 603 15.11 6.59 7.53
CA LEU A 603 15.45 7.97 7.26
C LEU A 603 14.75 8.37 5.95
N ILE A 604 13.60 9.03 6.07
CA ILE A 604 12.87 9.55 4.91
C ILE A 604 13.62 10.79 4.43
N PRO A 605 14.27 10.78 3.26
CA PRO A 605 14.96 11.95 2.76
C PRO A 605 13.96 13.00 2.30
N VAL A 606 14.29 14.28 2.56
CA VAL A 606 13.56 15.41 2.00
C VAL A 606 14.06 15.64 0.57
N PRO A 607 13.19 15.64 -0.44
CA PRO A 607 13.57 15.96 -1.82
C PRO A 607 14.19 17.34 -1.95
N TYR A 608 15.18 17.46 -2.82
CA TYR A 608 15.95 18.71 -3.02
C TYR A 608 15.07 19.91 -3.35
N ASP A 609 14.08 19.73 -4.22
CA ASP A 609 13.16 20.77 -4.64
C ASP A 609 12.24 21.26 -3.51
N ILE A 610 11.88 20.40 -2.56
CA ILE A 610 11.17 20.79 -1.33
C ILE A 610 12.08 21.65 -0.45
N ALA A 611 13.34 21.24 -0.24
CA ALA A 611 14.30 22.00 0.55
C ALA A 611 14.59 23.40 -0.05
N GLN A 612 14.65 23.51 -1.38
CA GLN A 612 14.81 24.80 -2.06
C GLN A 612 13.59 25.71 -1.86
N GLU A 613 12.38 25.15 -1.91
CA GLU A 613 11.16 25.92 -1.70
C GLU A 613 11.01 26.35 -0.23
N VAL A 614 11.45 25.53 0.74
CA VAL A 614 11.53 25.93 2.15
C VAL A 614 12.41 27.18 2.32
N THR A 615 13.54 27.25 1.63
CA THR A 615 14.42 28.45 1.63
C THR A 615 13.71 29.65 1.03
N THR A 616 12.96 29.46 -0.06
CA THR A 616 12.17 30.52 -0.71
C THR A 616 11.05 31.01 0.21
N LEU A 617 10.35 30.11 0.90
CA LEU A 617 9.31 30.48 1.86
C LEU A 617 9.89 31.30 3.02
N ARG A 618 11.01 30.84 3.60
CA ARG A 618 11.71 31.57 4.69
C ARG A 618 12.06 33.00 4.27
N THR A 619 12.59 33.17 3.07
CA THR A 619 12.88 34.51 2.51
C THR A 619 11.59 35.32 2.36
N SER A 620 10.53 34.74 1.84
CA SER A 620 9.25 35.43 1.65
C SER A 620 8.60 35.86 2.97
N ILE A 621 8.70 35.04 4.03
CA ILE A 621 8.23 35.40 5.38
C ILE A 621 9.03 36.59 5.91
N SER A 622 10.37 36.57 5.76
CA SER A 622 11.23 37.66 6.19
C SER A 622 10.93 39.00 5.47
N GLU A 623 10.64 38.94 4.18
CA GLU A 623 10.40 40.14 3.35
C GLU A 623 8.96 40.68 3.45
N LYS A 624 7.96 39.80 3.49
CA LYS A 624 6.54 40.16 3.34
C LYS A 624 5.71 39.91 4.59
N GLY A 625 6.19 39.04 5.50
CA GLY A 625 5.43 38.59 6.68
C GLY A 625 5.10 39.69 7.69
N SER A 626 5.81 40.83 7.65
CA SER A 626 5.53 42.00 8.51
C SER A 626 4.28 42.78 8.10
N THR A 627 3.75 42.59 6.88
CA THR A 627 2.53 43.25 6.40
C THR A 627 1.33 42.30 6.54
N ILE A 628 0.14 42.86 6.86
CA ILE A 628 -1.09 42.07 7.01
C ILE A 628 -1.41 41.35 5.69
N GLU A 629 -1.33 42.06 4.56
CA GLU A 629 -1.62 41.49 3.24
C GLU A 629 -0.62 40.36 2.86
N GLY A 630 0.68 40.59 3.14
CA GLY A 630 1.71 39.57 2.87
C GLY A 630 1.55 38.32 3.75
N ARG A 631 1.20 38.54 5.03
CA ARG A 631 0.90 37.43 5.96
C ARG A 631 -0.32 36.61 5.51
N GLU A 632 -1.44 37.28 5.20
CA GLU A 632 -2.67 36.58 4.74
C GLU A 632 -2.42 35.81 3.44
N ALA A 633 -1.67 36.39 2.50
CA ALA A 633 -1.31 35.73 1.26
C ALA A 633 -0.48 34.47 1.50
N LEU A 634 0.57 34.55 2.32
CA LEU A 634 1.43 33.41 2.65
C LEU A 634 0.68 32.33 3.46
N CYS A 635 -0.15 32.71 4.44
CA CYS A 635 -0.99 31.75 5.18
C CYS A 635 -1.95 31.00 4.26
N SER A 636 -2.58 31.69 3.31
CA SER A 636 -3.49 31.09 2.35
C SER A 636 -2.78 30.15 1.37
N GLU A 637 -1.63 30.57 0.84
CA GLU A 637 -0.83 29.80 -0.11
C GLU A 637 -0.28 28.52 0.52
N TYR A 638 0.34 28.62 1.71
CA TYR A 638 1.06 27.55 2.37
C TYR A 638 0.25 26.79 3.43
N ALA A 639 -1.05 27.04 3.54
CA ALA A 639 -1.94 26.36 4.48
C ALA A 639 -1.55 26.52 5.97
N LEU A 640 -0.84 27.61 6.31
CA LEU A 640 -0.41 27.94 7.67
C LEU A 640 -1.55 28.56 8.46
N GLU A 641 -1.83 28.04 9.65
CA GLU A 641 -2.66 28.74 10.64
C GLU A 641 -1.86 29.82 11.39
N GLY A 642 -2.54 30.81 11.98
CA GLY A 642 -1.91 32.00 12.52
C GLY A 642 -0.74 31.73 13.48
N ALA A 643 -0.91 30.85 14.46
CA ALA A 643 0.14 30.47 15.40
C ALA A 643 1.33 29.75 14.73
N ALA A 644 1.07 28.93 13.70
CA ALA A 644 2.15 28.31 12.92
C ALA A 644 2.93 29.32 12.10
N PHE A 645 2.29 30.38 11.60
CA PHE A 645 2.98 31.47 10.90
C PHE A 645 3.86 32.29 11.85
N ASP A 646 3.38 32.55 13.08
CA ASP A 646 4.12 33.35 14.05
C ASP A 646 5.39 32.65 14.57
N GLU A 647 5.41 31.33 14.57
CA GLU A 647 6.56 30.49 14.95
C GLU A 647 7.54 30.28 13.80
N ALA A 648 7.06 30.25 12.54
CA ALA A 648 7.86 30.05 11.33
C ALA A 648 8.74 31.25 11.01
#